data_f9fc5196af8b82ddbd92e95168900bd7
#
_entry.id   f9fc5196af8b82ddbd92e95168900bd7
#
_cell.length_a   1.000
_cell.length_b   1.000
_cell.length_c   1.000
_cell.angle_alpha   90.00
_cell.angle_beta   90.00
_cell.angle_gamma   90.00
#
_symmetry.space_group_name_H-M   'P 1'
#
loop_
_entity.id
_entity.type
_entity.pdbx_description
1 polymer ?
#
loop_
_entity_poly.entity_id
_entity_poly.type
_entity_poly.pdbx_seq_one_letter_code
_entity_poly.pdbx_strand_id
1 'polypeptide(L)'
;MRRLLYIVSLIAALNSLELKAQIDTDRMSIIGRNALYFEDYILAIQYFNQIIKAKPYLSEPYYYRAIGKYSLDDLKGAEQDLSTSLEINPYNVDAYNLRGIVRQKLGRTSEAEADYNKGLSIDPENINLIINKGIAQINSKQFEEAIDSYTEAIRLSPKLVSAWLNRGHAKVAAKDTMGGLADFTKAIEINPYISDGYANRAITYYMLGSFEESLQDLNKAIELRPEDARFYLNRGIIRYQLDDLRGTVEDFDKVIDLEPRNAMAYSNRGILRAQVGDTNRAIEDFSRVLALNSDDMLTLYYRALLYMEIGEWGAALRDFNLVALEYPDFGPVYQNRSYVKQMLGDDYGAQLDYGTAVKIEMQRRRQSESADAGTTSSGADSRADNLKSGKKRKETRKESDKDISNYDKVAVLDDFGNEPDEEPSTNPLRGRVQNRNIIIEMEPMFGLTFYPGDTLVHRLRYFNLAVESIDRQNVIDKSLTIANIEQEVDRESAALIFSEISALGEKIKTAKDEEKANLHFARGTLYNTVVNLNSAMEDFNKAIELAPDHIPALLNRAYTRYKTVETIKALEAETPVNQTLQIGVTTVQPGANIQSEEKRILDYDLIIDDLERILSIEPDFEFAHYNLGIIQAVMRNFDGAIEHFSAAIDANPDMAEAWFNRGLTNIFMENDSVGTLDLSKAGELGIFKAYNVIKRYGMGVGSMEEADEE
;
A
#
# COMPACT_ATOMS: atom_id res chain seq x y z
N MET A 1 0.02 -48.18 -53.00
CA MET A 1 1.16 -47.28 -52.76
C MET A 1 0.79 -45.79 -52.68
N ARG A 2 0.20 -45.18 -53.70
CA ARG A 2 -0.16 -43.71 -53.68
C ARG A 2 -1.05 -43.30 -52.51
N ARG A 3 -2.07 -44.07 -52.14
CA ARG A 3 -2.94 -43.76 -50.98
C ARG A 3 -2.23 -43.87 -49.63
N LEU A 4 -1.26 -44.77 -49.50
CA LEU A 4 -0.44 -44.91 -48.30
C LEU A 4 0.53 -43.74 -48.14
N LEU A 5 1.10 -43.23 -49.23
CA LEU A 5 1.93 -42.04 -49.26
C LEU A 5 1.17 -40.76 -48.85
N TYR A 6 -0.09 -40.64 -49.30
CA TYR A 6 -0.96 -39.52 -48.86
C TYR A 6 -1.30 -39.58 -47.38
N ILE A 7 -1.55 -40.76 -46.82
CA ILE A 7 -1.83 -40.93 -45.39
C ILE A 7 -0.55 -40.64 -44.58
N VAL A 8 0.62 -41.11 -45.01
CA VAL A 8 1.88 -40.81 -44.33
C VAL A 8 2.27 -39.33 -44.42
N SER A 9 2.01 -38.67 -45.59
CA SER A 9 2.25 -37.25 -45.73
C SER A 9 1.23 -36.42 -44.94
N LEU A 10 -0.01 -36.87 -44.77
CA LEU A 10 -1.02 -36.21 -43.93
C LEU A 10 -0.68 -36.36 -42.46
N ILE A 11 -0.20 -37.57 -42.03
CA ILE A 11 0.26 -37.79 -40.64
C ILE A 11 1.53 -36.98 -40.37
N ALA A 12 2.47 -36.89 -41.32
CA ALA A 12 3.65 -36.06 -41.21
C ALA A 12 3.30 -34.54 -41.15
N ALA A 13 2.32 -34.11 -41.95
CA ALA A 13 1.81 -32.72 -41.92
C ALA A 13 1.04 -32.41 -40.64
N LEU A 14 0.26 -33.36 -40.10
CA LEU A 14 -0.40 -33.21 -38.81
C LEU A 14 0.61 -33.20 -37.63
N ASN A 15 1.68 -33.99 -37.71
CA ASN A 15 2.77 -33.95 -36.72
C ASN A 15 3.67 -32.70 -36.86
N SER A 16 3.71 -32.06 -38.04
CA SER A 16 4.45 -30.80 -38.23
C SER A 16 3.64 -29.55 -37.79
N LEU A 17 2.34 -29.68 -37.59
CA LEU A 17 1.49 -28.61 -37.04
C LEU A 17 1.50 -28.53 -35.53
N GLU A 18 2.10 -29.53 -34.82
CA GLU A 18 2.32 -29.51 -33.38
C GLU A 18 3.74 -29.11 -32.97
N LEU A 19 4.54 -28.56 -33.82
CA LEU A 19 5.71 -27.77 -33.39
C LEU A 19 5.25 -26.42 -32.80
N LYS A 20 4.41 -26.47 -31.77
CA LYS A 20 4.44 -25.40 -30.76
C LYS A 20 5.90 -25.27 -30.36
N ALA A 21 6.50 -24.12 -30.62
CA ALA A 21 7.85 -23.84 -30.16
C ALA A 21 7.89 -24.25 -28.68
N GLN A 22 8.63 -25.34 -28.39
CA GLN A 22 8.71 -25.87 -27.04
C GLN A 22 9.34 -24.77 -26.21
N ILE A 23 8.53 -24.15 -25.33
CA ILE A 23 8.99 -23.06 -24.46
C ILE A 23 10.16 -23.62 -23.67
N ASP A 24 11.34 -23.07 -23.89
CA ASP A 24 12.56 -23.43 -23.15
C ASP A 24 12.48 -22.84 -21.73
N THR A 25 11.76 -23.58 -20.87
CA THR A 25 11.54 -23.20 -19.48
C THR A 25 12.83 -23.09 -18.67
N ASP A 26 13.88 -23.83 -19.04
CA ASP A 26 15.15 -23.80 -18.33
C ASP A 26 15.89 -22.49 -18.63
N ARG A 27 15.91 -22.09 -19.89
CA ARG A 27 16.44 -20.78 -20.29
C ARG A 27 15.66 -19.63 -19.67
N MET A 28 14.32 -19.70 -19.64
CA MET A 28 13.45 -18.72 -18.99
C MET A 28 13.70 -18.63 -17.49
N SER A 29 13.90 -19.77 -16.82
CA SER A 29 14.23 -19.82 -15.39
C SER A 29 15.57 -19.13 -15.11
N ILE A 30 16.58 -19.32 -15.96
CA ILE A 30 17.86 -18.62 -15.84
C ILE A 30 17.69 -17.12 -15.99
N ILE A 31 16.94 -16.67 -17.00
CA ILE A 31 16.69 -15.25 -17.22
C ILE A 31 15.89 -14.64 -16.06
N GLY A 32 14.84 -15.32 -15.59
CA GLY A 32 14.04 -14.87 -14.46
C GLY A 32 14.87 -14.75 -13.16
N ARG A 33 15.74 -15.70 -12.86
CA ARG A 33 16.65 -15.63 -11.69
C ARG A 33 17.69 -14.52 -11.84
N ASN A 34 18.22 -14.32 -13.04
CA ASN A 34 19.12 -13.19 -13.30
C ASN A 34 18.40 -11.86 -13.12
N ALA A 35 17.13 -11.75 -13.56
CA ALA A 35 16.32 -10.57 -13.34
C ALA A 35 16.12 -10.30 -11.84
N LEU A 36 15.88 -11.33 -11.00
CA LEU A 36 15.85 -11.17 -9.54
C LEU A 36 17.20 -10.68 -8.99
N TYR A 37 18.32 -11.23 -9.46
CA TYR A 37 19.64 -10.80 -9.02
C TYR A 37 19.96 -9.35 -9.36
N PHE A 38 19.49 -8.87 -10.52
CA PHE A 38 19.63 -7.47 -10.94
C PHE A 38 18.47 -6.58 -10.46
N GLU A 39 17.62 -7.08 -9.57
CA GLU A 39 16.49 -6.36 -8.97
C GLU A 39 15.43 -5.91 -9.99
N ASP A 40 15.39 -6.52 -11.18
CA ASP A 40 14.29 -6.34 -12.14
C ASP A 40 13.16 -7.33 -11.82
N TYR A 41 12.45 -7.03 -10.73
CA TYR A 41 11.43 -7.93 -10.18
C TYR A 41 10.25 -8.12 -11.13
N ILE A 42 9.90 -7.09 -11.89
CA ILE A 42 8.81 -7.15 -12.89
C ILE A 42 9.16 -8.13 -14.01
N LEU A 43 10.35 -8.02 -14.57
CA LEU A 43 10.82 -8.94 -15.60
C LEU A 43 10.88 -10.38 -15.08
N ALA A 44 11.35 -10.57 -13.85
CA ALA A 44 11.37 -11.87 -13.19
C ALA A 44 9.97 -12.49 -13.10
N ILE A 45 8.99 -11.72 -12.62
CA ILE A 45 7.60 -12.17 -12.51
C ILE A 45 7.03 -12.57 -13.87
N GLN A 46 7.32 -11.82 -14.93
CA GLN A 46 6.89 -12.15 -16.30
C GLN A 46 7.41 -13.51 -16.76
N TYR A 47 8.72 -13.76 -16.58
CA TYR A 47 9.32 -15.04 -16.98
C TYR A 47 8.76 -16.22 -16.17
N PHE A 48 8.61 -16.06 -14.85
CA PHE A 48 8.05 -17.13 -14.02
C PHE A 48 6.57 -17.37 -14.31
N ASN A 49 5.78 -16.34 -14.65
CA ASN A 49 4.42 -16.52 -15.15
C ASN A 49 4.35 -17.38 -16.40
N GLN A 50 5.23 -17.14 -17.37
CA GLN A 50 5.27 -17.95 -18.59
C GLN A 50 5.63 -19.39 -18.29
N ILE A 51 6.56 -19.64 -17.36
CA ILE A 51 6.94 -20.99 -16.94
C ILE A 51 5.76 -21.66 -16.22
N ILE A 52 5.08 -20.98 -15.31
CA ILE A 52 3.92 -21.50 -14.58
C ILE A 52 2.77 -21.83 -15.54
N LYS A 53 2.49 -20.98 -16.53
CA LYS A 53 1.47 -21.23 -17.55
C LYS A 53 1.80 -22.48 -18.39
N ALA A 54 3.09 -22.72 -18.66
CA ALA A 54 3.55 -23.87 -19.42
C ALA A 54 3.65 -25.16 -18.59
N LYS A 55 4.09 -25.05 -17.33
CA LYS A 55 4.38 -26.16 -16.41
C LYS A 55 3.91 -25.84 -14.98
N PRO A 56 2.60 -25.82 -14.71
CA PRO A 56 2.07 -25.43 -13.41
C PRO A 56 2.39 -26.38 -12.25
N TYR A 57 2.94 -27.55 -12.55
CA TYR A 57 3.35 -28.58 -11.58
C TYR A 57 4.76 -28.39 -11.03
N LEU A 58 5.51 -27.38 -11.46
CA LEU A 58 6.84 -27.06 -10.96
C LEU A 58 6.74 -26.12 -9.75
N SER A 59 7.36 -26.45 -8.64
CA SER A 59 7.34 -25.62 -7.41
C SER A 59 8.26 -24.39 -7.49
N GLU A 60 9.44 -24.54 -8.14
CA GLU A 60 10.45 -23.49 -8.19
C GLU A 60 9.97 -22.16 -8.80
N PRO A 61 9.22 -22.15 -9.93
CA PRO A 61 8.76 -20.89 -10.51
C PRO A 61 7.84 -20.08 -9.59
N TYR A 62 7.01 -20.75 -8.79
CA TYR A 62 6.18 -20.06 -7.77
C TYR A 62 7.06 -19.47 -6.67
N TYR A 63 8.06 -20.20 -6.18
CA TYR A 63 9.00 -19.70 -5.18
C TYR A 63 9.75 -18.46 -5.66
N TYR A 64 10.31 -18.48 -6.87
CA TYR A 64 11.03 -17.34 -7.42
C TYR A 64 10.09 -16.16 -7.76
N ARG A 65 8.86 -16.42 -8.20
CA ARG A 65 7.87 -15.37 -8.41
C ARG A 65 7.48 -14.71 -7.10
N ALA A 66 7.36 -15.49 -6.04
CA ALA A 66 7.12 -14.97 -4.69
C ALA A 66 8.24 -14.04 -4.20
N ILE A 67 9.50 -14.35 -4.50
CA ILE A 67 10.63 -13.43 -4.20
C ILE A 67 10.41 -12.08 -4.91
N GLY A 68 10.07 -12.09 -6.20
CA GLY A 68 9.80 -10.88 -6.95
C GLY A 68 8.63 -10.07 -6.37
N LYS A 69 7.52 -10.75 -6.02
CA LYS A 69 6.36 -10.12 -5.38
C LYS A 69 6.67 -9.54 -4.00
N TYR A 70 7.39 -10.30 -3.16
CA TYR A 70 7.84 -9.84 -1.85
C TYR A 70 8.67 -8.55 -1.96
N SER A 71 9.59 -8.49 -2.92
CA SER A 71 10.42 -7.30 -3.15
C SER A 71 9.64 -6.10 -3.71
N LEU A 72 8.43 -6.32 -4.22
CA LEU A 72 7.49 -5.28 -4.64
C LEU A 72 6.42 -4.97 -3.57
N ASP A 73 6.59 -5.49 -2.33
CA ASP A 73 5.65 -5.38 -1.22
C ASP A 73 4.28 -6.06 -1.47
N ASP A 74 4.18 -6.91 -2.49
CA ASP A 74 3.00 -7.77 -2.71
C ASP A 74 3.06 -8.99 -1.79
N LEU A 75 2.86 -8.75 -0.49
CA LEU A 75 3.00 -9.77 0.55
C LEU A 75 1.95 -10.89 0.42
N LYS A 76 0.72 -10.55 0.06
CA LYS A 76 -0.36 -11.54 -0.09
C LYS A 76 -0.18 -12.41 -1.33
N GLY A 77 0.19 -11.81 -2.44
CA GLY A 77 0.53 -12.56 -3.65
C GLY A 77 1.77 -13.44 -3.46
N ALA A 78 2.77 -12.98 -2.70
CA ALA A 78 3.94 -13.77 -2.34
C ALA A 78 3.56 -14.97 -1.46
N GLU A 79 2.73 -14.78 -0.44
CA GLU A 79 2.26 -15.89 0.42
C GLU A 79 1.49 -16.95 -0.36
N GLN A 80 0.63 -16.52 -1.28
CA GLN A 80 -0.14 -17.45 -2.11
C GLN A 80 0.79 -18.29 -2.98
N ASP A 81 1.77 -17.67 -3.65
CA ASP A 81 2.75 -18.38 -4.45
C ASP A 81 3.60 -19.36 -3.62
N LEU A 82 4.05 -18.92 -2.44
CA LEU A 82 4.81 -19.78 -1.52
C LEU A 82 3.98 -20.96 -1.03
N SER A 83 2.71 -20.75 -0.76
CA SER A 83 1.79 -21.82 -0.35
C SER A 83 1.63 -22.84 -1.47
N THR A 84 1.41 -22.38 -2.72
CA THR A 84 1.37 -23.27 -3.89
C THR A 84 2.71 -24.00 -4.11
N SER A 85 3.84 -23.29 -3.96
CA SER A 85 5.18 -23.94 -4.05
C SER A 85 5.34 -25.06 -3.05
N LEU A 86 4.89 -24.85 -1.79
CA LEU A 86 4.98 -25.83 -0.71
C LEU A 86 3.96 -26.97 -0.82
N GLU A 87 2.80 -26.75 -1.43
CA GLU A 87 1.86 -27.82 -1.80
C GLU A 87 2.48 -28.78 -2.83
N ILE A 88 3.20 -28.24 -3.81
CA ILE A 88 3.90 -29.05 -4.84
C ILE A 88 5.14 -29.71 -4.26
N ASN A 89 5.96 -28.98 -3.50
CA ASN A 89 7.20 -29.48 -2.88
C ASN A 89 7.27 -29.14 -1.39
N PRO A 90 6.76 -30.03 -0.50
CA PRO A 90 6.74 -29.82 0.95
C PRO A 90 8.14 -29.84 1.62
N TYR A 91 9.20 -30.08 0.87
CA TYR A 91 10.58 -30.17 1.39
C TYR A 91 11.41 -28.93 1.09
N ASN A 92 10.82 -27.88 0.50
CA ASN A 92 11.54 -26.64 0.21
C ASN A 92 11.68 -25.79 1.48
N VAL A 93 12.84 -25.89 2.12
CA VAL A 93 13.18 -25.18 3.36
C VAL A 93 13.18 -23.65 3.16
N ASP A 94 13.69 -23.17 2.01
CA ASP A 94 13.75 -21.75 1.70
C ASP A 94 12.36 -21.15 1.50
N ALA A 95 11.42 -21.94 0.96
CA ALA A 95 10.03 -21.49 0.81
C ALA A 95 9.32 -21.35 2.18
N TYR A 96 9.58 -22.25 3.13
CA TYR A 96 9.10 -22.08 4.51
C TYR A 96 9.69 -20.83 5.16
N ASN A 97 11.01 -20.61 4.99
CA ASN A 97 11.67 -19.44 5.53
C ASN A 97 11.06 -18.14 4.98
N LEU A 98 10.93 -18.03 3.67
CA LEU A 98 10.39 -16.84 3.04
C LEU A 98 8.91 -16.63 3.39
N ARG A 99 8.08 -17.72 3.46
CA ARG A 99 6.67 -17.58 3.86
C ARG A 99 6.54 -17.15 5.31
N GLY A 100 7.41 -17.63 6.18
CA GLY A 100 7.50 -17.15 7.56
C GLY A 100 7.80 -15.65 7.63
N ILE A 101 8.79 -15.15 6.88
CA ILE A 101 9.11 -13.72 6.80
C ILE A 101 7.90 -12.91 6.29
N VAL A 102 7.26 -13.36 5.21
CA VAL A 102 6.06 -12.72 4.66
C VAL A 102 4.92 -12.65 5.69
N ARG A 103 4.69 -13.74 6.43
CA ARG A 103 3.66 -13.80 7.48
C ARG A 103 3.98 -12.90 8.67
N GLN A 104 5.26 -12.73 9.04
CA GLN A 104 5.66 -11.76 10.06
C GLN A 104 5.34 -10.33 9.62
N LYS A 105 5.69 -9.96 8.37
CA LYS A 105 5.32 -8.64 7.82
C LYS A 105 3.80 -8.42 7.73
N LEU A 106 3.01 -9.49 7.61
CA LEU A 106 1.54 -9.46 7.66
C LEU A 106 0.98 -9.48 9.09
N GLY A 107 1.81 -9.36 10.15
CA GLY A 107 1.39 -9.40 11.56
C GLY A 107 0.99 -10.80 12.07
N ARG A 108 1.14 -11.86 11.25
CA ARG A 108 0.72 -13.24 11.59
C ARG A 108 1.88 -14.07 12.16
N THR A 109 2.40 -13.62 13.30
CA THR A 109 3.63 -14.15 13.91
C THR A 109 3.52 -15.63 14.30
N SER A 110 2.38 -16.09 14.79
CA SER A 110 2.19 -17.51 15.15
C SER A 110 2.26 -18.46 13.94
N GLU A 111 1.75 -18.02 12.78
CA GLU A 111 1.82 -18.79 11.55
C GLU A 111 3.24 -18.76 10.96
N ALA A 112 3.97 -17.67 11.12
CA ALA A 112 5.36 -17.57 10.75
C ALA A 112 6.22 -18.56 11.56
N GLU A 113 6.02 -18.62 12.88
CA GLU A 113 6.72 -19.58 13.75
C GLU A 113 6.43 -21.02 13.37
N ALA A 114 5.20 -21.34 12.99
CA ALA A 114 4.81 -22.66 12.50
C ALA A 114 5.58 -23.02 11.20
N ASP A 115 5.79 -22.08 10.28
CA ASP A 115 6.58 -22.27 9.08
C ASP A 115 8.06 -22.51 9.41
N TYR A 116 8.64 -21.70 10.30
CA TYR A 116 10.05 -21.91 10.73
C TYR A 116 10.23 -23.26 11.41
N ASN A 117 9.33 -23.66 12.28
CA ASN A 117 9.36 -24.98 12.91
C ASN A 117 9.25 -26.11 11.87
N LYS A 118 8.42 -25.93 10.84
CA LYS A 118 8.31 -26.90 9.76
C LYS A 118 9.59 -26.98 8.93
N GLY A 119 10.20 -25.84 8.56
CA GLY A 119 11.50 -25.80 7.90
C GLY A 119 12.58 -26.47 8.74
N LEU A 120 12.65 -26.19 10.05
CA LEU A 120 13.60 -26.79 10.99
C LEU A 120 13.37 -28.30 11.21
N SER A 121 12.17 -28.81 10.99
CA SER A 121 11.93 -30.27 11.00
C SER A 121 12.57 -30.99 9.82
N ILE A 122 12.88 -30.25 8.73
CA ILE A 122 13.52 -30.75 7.52
C ILE A 122 15.05 -30.52 7.61
N ASP A 123 15.46 -29.31 7.96
CA ASP A 123 16.85 -28.89 8.14
C ASP A 123 17.07 -28.30 9.54
N PRO A 124 17.38 -29.11 10.56
CA PRO A 124 17.48 -28.67 11.97
C PRO A 124 18.64 -27.72 12.25
N GLU A 125 19.65 -27.65 11.39
CA GLU A 125 20.81 -26.80 11.58
C GLU A 125 20.80 -25.54 10.72
N ASN A 126 19.63 -25.21 10.13
CA ASN A 126 19.46 -23.99 9.32
C ASN A 126 19.46 -22.75 10.18
N ILE A 127 20.59 -22.06 10.19
CA ILE A 127 20.82 -20.90 11.04
C ILE A 127 19.83 -19.76 10.71
N ASN A 128 19.49 -19.56 9.44
CA ASN A 128 18.55 -18.49 9.03
C ASN A 128 17.15 -18.74 9.60
N LEU A 129 16.65 -19.97 9.56
CA LEU A 129 15.37 -20.34 10.16
C LEU A 129 15.38 -20.15 11.69
N ILE A 130 16.48 -20.51 12.35
CA ILE A 130 16.63 -20.37 13.80
C ILE A 130 16.60 -18.87 14.18
N ILE A 131 17.33 -18.03 13.45
CA ILE A 131 17.34 -16.57 13.68
C ILE A 131 15.95 -15.97 13.44
N ASN A 132 15.30 -16.27 12.31
CA ASN A 132 13.99 -15.72 11.99
C ASN A 132 12.90 -16.20 12.96
N LYS A 133 13.01 -17.46 13.46
CA LYS A 133 12.18 -17.95 14.54
C LYS A 133 12.37 -17.14 15.81
N GLY A 134 13.63 -16.85 16.19
CA GLY A 134 13.94 -16.01 17.35
C GLY A 134 13.36 -14.59 17.22
N ILE A 135 13.41 -13.98 16.02
CA ILE A 135 12.78 -12.70 15.76
C ILE A 135 11.24 -12.78 15.96
N ALA A 136 10.61 -13.81 15.40
CA ALA A 136 9.17 -14.04 15.59
C ALA A 136 8.79 -14.19 17.07
N GLN A 137 9.64 -14.87 17.84
CA GLN A 137 9.46 -15.05 19.29
C GLN A 137 9.60 -13.74 20.08
N ILE A 138 10.54 -12.87 19.71
CA ILE A 138 10.65 -11.52 20.29
C ILE A 138 9.36 -10.73 20.02
N ASN A 139 8.89 -10.70 18.76
CA ASN A 139 7.66 -9.98 18.39
C ASN A 139 6.42 -10.51 19.12
N SER A 140 6.42 -11.80 19.48
CA SER A 140 5.39 -12.44 20.31
C SER A 140 5.63 -12.26 21.83
N LYS A 141 6.66 -11.51 22.24
CA LYS A 141 7.07 -11.33 23.64
C LYS A 141 7.47 -12.64 24.35
N GLN A 142 7.88 -13.66 23.59
CA GLN A 142 8.37 -14.95 24.07
C GLN A 142 9.90 -14.89 24.21
N PHE A 143 10.38 -14.10 25.16
CA PHE A 143 11.80 -13.72 25.25
C PHE A 143 12.70 -14.89 25.63
N GLU A 144 12.27 -15.80 26.50
CA GLU A 144 13.06 -16.97 26.90
C GLU A 144 13.25 -17.95 25.74
N GLU A 145 12.20 -18.21 24.97
CA GLU A 145 12.24 -19.05 23.77
C GLU A 145 13.15 -18.43 22.70
N ALA A 146 13.13 -17.11 22.55
CA ALA A 146 14.03 -16.40 21.65
C ALA A 146 15.51 -16.55 22.09
N ILE A 147 15.80 -16.45 23.39
CA ILE A 147 17.14 -16.67 23.96
C ILE A 147 17.63 -18.07 23.63
N ASP A 148 16.78 -19.09 23.78
CA ASP A 148 17.11 -20.47 23.43
C ASP A 148 17.41 -20.63 21.94
N SER A 149 16.55 -20.05 21.08
CA SER A 149 16.77 -20.08 19.62
C SER A 149 18.10 -19.43 19.23
N TYR A 150 18.42 -18.24 19.73
CA TYR A 150 19.69 -17.60 19.44
C TYR A 150 20.88 -18.30 20.09
N THR A 151 20.71 -18.97 21.22
CA THR A 151 21.75 -19.80 21.84
C THR A 151 22.10 -20.96 20.94
N GLU A 152 21.12 -21.58 20.30
CA GLU A 152 21.35 -22.63 19.31
C GLU A 152 22.06 -22.07 18.07
N ALA A 153 21.64 -20.91 17.55
CA ALA A 153 22.34 -20.25 16.43
C ALA A 153 23.81 -19.96 16.76
N ILE A 154 24.11 -19.51 17.98
CA ILE A 154 25.48 -19.27 18.47
C ILE A 154 26.25 -20.59 18.59
N ARG A 155 25.61 -21.66 19.05
CA ARG A 155 26.24 -23.00 19.12
C ARG A 155 26.68 -23.47 17.76
N LEU A 156 25.84 -23.29 16.73
CA LEU A 156 26.10 -23.67 15.33
C LEU A 156 27.15 -22.75 14.68
N SER A 157 27.07 -21.45 14.97
CA SER A 157 27.98 -20.45 14.41
C SER A 157 28.43 -19.43 15.48
N PRO A 158 29.50 -19.75 16.28
CA PRO A 158 29.93 -18.88 17.37
C PRO A 158 30.48 -17.52 16.96
N LYS A 159 30.75 -17.31 15.66
CA LYS A 159 31.21 -16.02 15.10
C LYS A 159 30.13 -15.23 14.43
N LEU A 160 28.87 -15.69 14.45
CA LEU A 160 27.74 -14.98 13.87
C LEU A 160 27.33 -13.82 14.77
N VAL A 161 27.77 -12.62 14.44
CA VAL A 161 27.57 -11.40 15.22
C VAL A 161 26.09 -11.11 15.47
N SER A 162 25.24 -11.25 14.45
CA SER A 162 23.79 -11.01 14.57
C SER A 162 23.13 -11.90 15.62
N ALA A 163 23.56 -13.15 15.77
CA ALA A 163 23.01 -14.03 16.81
C ALA A 163 23.32 -13.55 18.24
N TRP A 164 24.52 -13.00 18.47
CA TRP A 164 24.88 -12.39 19.76
C TRP A 164 24.09 -11.11 20.01
N LEU A 165 23.95 -10.24 18.98
CA LEU A 165 23.15 -9.01 19.11
C LEU A 165 21.69 -9.33 19.44
N ASN A 166 21.06 -10.22 18.66
CA ASN A 166 19.65 -10.57 18.86
C ASN A 166 19.41 -11.27 20.20
N ARG A 167 20.34 -12.14 20.65
CA ARG A 167 20.24 -12.74 21.99
C ARG A 167 20.40 -11.68 23.09
N GLY A 168 21.31 -10.73 22.90
CA GLY A 168 21.48 -9.60 23.80
C GLY A 168 20.20 -8.79 23.93
N HIS A 169 19.53 -8.48 22.83
CA HIS A 169 18.22 -7.84 22.81
C HIS A 169 17.16 -8.66 23.55
N ALA A 170 17.04 -9.95 23.26
CA ALA A 170 16.10 -10.84 23.91
C ALA A 170 16.29 -10.86 25.43
N LYS A 171 17.56 -10.93 25.91
CA LYS A 171 17.91 -10.89 27.34
C LYS A 171 17.54 -9.56 27.99
N VAL A 172 17.84 -8.41 27.35
CA VAL A 172 17.44 -7.10 27.86
C VAL A 172 15.92 -7.00 27.99
N ALA A 173 15.19 -7.45 26.97
CA ALA A 173 13.72 -7.50 26.98
C ALA A 173 13.17 -8.43 28.08
N ALA A 174 13.86 -9.54 28.36
CA ALA A 174 13.59 -10.43 29.49
C ALA A 174 14.03 -9.88 30.85
N LYS A 175 14.56 -8.63 30.90
CA LYS A 175 15.11 -7.96 32.06
C LYS A 175 16.45 -8.50 32.61
N ASP A 176 17.13 -9.36 31.83
CA ASP A 176 18.53 -9.77 32.06
C ASP A 176 19.48 -8.77 31.40
N THR A 177 19.52 -7.55 31.91
CA THR A 177 20.33 -6.44 31.39
C THR A 177 21.83 -6.77 31.36
N MET A 178 22.32 -7.46 32.38
CA MET A 178 23.74 -7.84 32.48
C MET A 178 24.12 -8.95 31.49
N GLY A 179 23.23 -9.90 31.26
CA GLY A 179 23.42 -10.91 30.25
C GLY A 179 23.38 -10.33 28.83
N GLY A 180 22.53 -9.34 28.59
CA GLY A 180 22.51 -8.57 27.34
C GLY A 180 23.82 -7.81 27.10
N LEU A 181 24.31 -7.09 28.12
CA LEU A 181 25.58 -6.36 28.08
C LEU A 181 26.77 -7.29 27.70
N ALA A 182 26.80 -8.49 28.28
CA ALA A 182 27.83 -9.48 28.00
C ALA A 182 27.75 -9.95 26.51
N ASP A 183 26.54 -10.16 25.98
CA ASP A 183 26.34 -10.58 24.59
C ASP A 183 26.73 -9.48 23.60
N PHE A 184 26.36 -8.21 23.84
CA PHE A 184 26.79 -7.08 23.01
C PHE A 184 28.33 -6.90 23.07
N THR A 185 28.94 -7.07 24.22
CA THR A 185 30.40 -7.04 24.36
C THR A 185 31.02 -8.14 23.52
N LYS A 186 30.44 -9.34 23.52
CA LYS A 186 30.91 -10.46 22.71
C LYS A 186 30.76 -10.21 21.22
N ALA A 187 29.66 -9.59 20.80
CA ALA A 187 29.45 -9.18 19.40
C ALA A 187 30.55 -8.20 18.93
N ILE A 188 30.90 -7.21 19.77
CA ILE A 188 31.97 -6.24 19.50
C ILE A 188 33.35 -6.91 19.49
N GLU A 189 33.63 -7.87 20.36
CA GLU A 189 34.89 -8.64 20.33
C GLU A 189 35.05 -9.42 19.03
N ILE A 190 33.95 -9.98 18.48
CA ILE A 190 33.95 -10.72 17.22
C ILE A 190 34.16 -9.78 16.04
N ASN A 191 33.44 -8.64 16.03
CA ASN A 191 33.55 -7.62 15.00
C ASN A 191 33.62 -6.21 15.62
N PRO A 192 34.81 -5.64 15.79
CA PRO A 192 34.99 -4.30 16.36
C PRO A 192 34.47 -3.15 15.49
N TYR A 193 34.02 -3.43 14.27
CA TYR A 193 33.50 -2.44 13.33
C TYR A 193 31.97 -2.43 13.26
N ILE A 194 31.29 -3.19 14.13
CA ILE A 194 29.83 -3.24 14.17
C ILE A 194 29.27 -2.08 15.02
N SER A 195 28.81 -1.02 14.35
CA SER A 195 28.24 0.18 15.02
C SER A 195 27.07 -0.15 15.93
N ASP A 196 26.17 -1.05 15.47
CA ASP A 196 24.97 -1.46 16.23
C ASP A 196 25.34 -2.18 17.53
N GLY A 197 26.46 -2.89 17.57
CA GLY A 197 26.96 -3.51 18.81
C GLY A 197 27.27 -2.48 19.91
N TYR A 198 27.95 -1.39 19.53
CA TYR A 198 28.23 -0.28 20.44
C TYR A 198 26.95 0.47 20.82
N ALA A 199 26.09 0.74 19.86
CA ALA A 199 24.85 1.45 20.11
C ALA A 199 23.92 0.68 21.08
N ASN A 200 23.73 -0.63 20.87
CA ASN A 200 22.95 -1.50 21.75
C ASN A 200 23.56 -1.60 23.16
N ARG A 201 24.88 -1.70 23.23
CA ARG A 201 25.58 -1.69 24.53
C ARG A 201 25.44 -0.35 25.23
N ALA A 202 25.48 0.76 24.50
CA ALA A 202 25.26 2.10 25.04
C ALA A 202 23.87 2.27 25.64
N ILE A 203 22.80 1.80 24.95
CA ILE A 203 21.44 1.82 25.49
C ILE A 203 21.36 0.98 26.76
N THR A 204 22.03 -0.17 26.78
CA THR A 204 22.06 -1.03 27.97
C THR A 204 22.77 -0.36 29.11
N TYR A 205 23.90 0.36 28.89
CA TYR A 205 24.55 1.19 29.88
C TYR A 205 23.64 2.32 30.40
N TYR A 206 22.89 2.97 29.50
CA TYR A 206 21.91 3.99 29.91
C TYR A 206 20.86 3.43 30.87
N MET A 207 20.30 2.25 30.58
CA MET A 207 19.34 1.55 31.42
C MET A 207 19.93 1.21 32.82
N LEU A 208 21.24 1.01 32.88
CA LEU A 208 21.98 0.77 34.15
C LEU A 208 22.42 2.06 34.86
N GLY A 209 22.17 3.25 34.26
CA GLY A 209 22.63 4.54 34.82
C GLY A 209 24.12 4.83 34.56
N SER A 210 24.82 4.05 33.76
CA SER A 210 26.23 4.22 33.38
C SER A 210 26.33 5.15 32.16
N PHE A 211 26.08 6.45 32.38
CA PHE A 211 25.96 7.41 31.29
C PHE A 211 27.28 7.69 30.57
N GLU A 212 28.41 7.69 31.28
CA GLU A 212 29.72 7.91 30.70
C GLU A 212 30.16 6.79 29.78
N GLU A 213 29.93 5.53 30.14
CA GLU A 213 30.19 4.36 29.31
C GLU A 213 29.27 4.36 28.09
N SER A 214 28.00 4.75 28.28
CA SER A 214 27.03 4.91 27.19
C SER A 214 27.49 5.96 26.17
N LEU A 215 27.97 7.12 26.65
CA LEU A 215 28.51 8.19 25.80
C LEU A 215 29.73 7.72 25.00
N GLN A 216 30.63 6.96 25.60
CA GLN A 216 31.83 6.44 24.93
C GLN A 216 31.44 5.49 23.79
N ASP A 217 30.50 4.59 24.03
CA ASP A 217 30.02 3.64 23.03
C ASP A 217 29.27 4.35 21.87
N LEU A 218 28.41 5.34 22.14
CA LEU A 218 27.75 6.11 21.10
C LEU A 218 28.74 6.95 20.28
N ASN A 219 29.77 7.51 20.89
CA ASN A 219 30.85 8.15 20.14
C ASN A 219 31.52 7.17 19.17
N LYS A 220 31.73 5.93 19.61
CA LYS A 220 32.32 4.90 18.74
C LYS A 220 31.34 4.45 17.63
N ALA A 221 30.06 4.32 17.93
CA ALA A 221 29.03 4.01 16.92
C ALA A 221 28.98 5.11 15.84
N ILE A 222 29.01 6.38 16.24
CA ILE A 222 29.03 7.54 15.31
C ILE A 222 30.32 7.58 14.49
N GLU A 223 31.48 7.29 15.09
CA GLU A 223 32.75 7.20 14.35
C GLU A 223 32.66 6.14 13.21
N LEU A 224 31.98 5.02 13.47
CA LEU A 224 31.82 3.92 12.52
C LEU A 224 30.75 4.20 11.45
N ARG A 225 29.66 4.90 11.80
CA ARG A 225 28.57 5.23 10.89
C ARG A 225 28.03 6.64 11.21
N PRO A 226 28.69 7.70 10.67
CA PRO A 226 28.35 9.08 11.00
C PRO A 226 27.05 9.59 10.34
N GLU A 227 26.46 8.87 9.42
CA GLU A 227 25.20 9.18 8.75
C GLU A 227 23.96 8.64 9.46
N ASP A 228 24.12 7.83 10.52
CA ASP A 228 22.99 7.25 11.24
C ASP A 228 22.47 8.23 12.31
N ALA A 229 21.32 8.83 12.05
CA ALA A 229 20.68 9.82 12.91
C ALA A 229 20.34 9.30 14.31
N ARG A 230 20.03 8.00 14.43
CA ARG A 230 19.67 7.34 15.71
C ARG A 230 20.78 7.46 16.74
N PHE A 231 22.03 7.36 16.32
CA PHE A 231 23.17 7.46 17.25
C PHE A 231 23.30 8.85 17.84
N TYR A 232 23.08 9.90 17.03
CA TYR A 232 23.07 11.28 17.53
C TYR A 232 21.88 11.54 18.44
N LEU A 233 20.69 11.03 18.08
CA LEU A 233 19.49 11.16 18.91
C LEU A 233 19.76 10.60 20.31
N ASN A 234 20.25 9.37 20.37
CA ASN A 234 20.55 8.69 21.63
C ASN A 234 21.71 9.36 22.39
N ARG A 235 22.75 9.83 21.68
CA ARG A 235 23.85 10.56 22.33
C ARG A 235 23.38 11.89 22.90
N GLY A 236 22.50 12.60 22.23
CA GLY A 236 21.88 13.82 22.73
C GLY A 236 21.13 13.56 24.03
N ILE A 237 20.38 12.47 24.14
CA ILE A 237 19.69 12.07 25.36
C ILE A 237 20.69 11.77 26.49
N ILE A 238 21.78 11.05 26.21
CA ILE A 238 22.83 10.76 27.21
C ILE A 238 23.51 12.04 27.65
N ARG A 239 23.86 12.95 26.74
CA ARG A 239 24.46 14.25 27.07
C ARG A 239 23.54 15.10 27.94
N TYR A 240 22.23 15.05 27.70
CA TYR A 240 21.25 15.70 28.57
C TYR A 240 21.30 15.16 30.00
N GLN A 241 21.41 13.83 30.20
CA GLN A 241 21.55 13.21 31.51
C GLN A 241 22.88 13.59 32.21
N LEU A 242 23.89 13.91 31.41
CA LEU A 242 25.21 14.38 31.90
C LEU A 242 25.27 15.92 32.03
N ASP A 243 24.16 16.63 31.88
CA ASP A 243 24.05 18.10 31.95
C ASP A 243 24.86 18.84 30.83
N ASP A 244 25.25 18.14 29.78
CA ASP A 244 25.85 18.74 28.58
C ASP A 244 24.74 19.27 27.63
N LEU A 245 24.07 20.35 28.07
CA LEU A 245 22.93 20.92 27.33
C LEU A 245 23.33 21.42 25.92
N ARG A 246 24.57 21.91 25.78
CA ARG A 246 25.08 22.39 24.49
C ARG A 246 25.31 21.25 23.53
N GLY A 247 26.00 20.20 23.95
CA GLY A 247 26.22 19.01 23.15
C GLY A 247 24.91 18.32 22.78
N THR A 248 23.90 18.36 23.65
CA THR A 248 22.56 17.86 23.42
C THR A 248 21.89 18.59 22.23
N VAL A 249 21.93 19.93 22.20
CA VAL A 249 21.37 20.70 21.06
C VAL A 249 22.14 20.41 19.78
N GLU A 250 23.48 20.35 19.85
CA GLU A 250 24.32 20.03 18.68
C GLU A 250 23.97 18.65 18.08
N ASP A 251 23.69 17.66 18.92
CA ASP A 251 23.28 16.34 18.48
C ASP A 251 21.88 16.33 17.86
N PHE A 252 20.87 16.98 18.48
CA PHE A 252 19.54 17.09 17.89
C PHE A 252 19.53 17.91 16.59
N ASP A 253 20.34 18.97 16.50
CA ASP A 253 20.56 19.71 15.25
C ASP A 253 21.08 18.76 14.16
N LYS A 254 22.05 17.88 14.52
CA LYS A 254 22.59 16.91 13.58
C LYS A 254 21.56 15.86 13.13
N VAL A 255 20.68 15.40 14.04
CA VAL A 255 19.54 14.53 13.65
C VAL A 255 18.65 15.24 12.64
N ILE A 256 18.30 16.51 12.89
CA ILE A 256 17.43 17.28 11.99
C ILE A 256 18.09 17.53 10.62
N ASP A 257 19.42 17.71 10.58
CA ASP A 257 20.18 17.85 9.33
C ASP A 257 20.15 16.54 8.51
N LEU A 258 20.27 15.39 9.19
CA LEU A 258 20.24 14.07 8.55
C LEU A 258 18.81 13.67 8.16
N GLU A 259 17.86 13.91 9.06
CA GLU A 259 16.44 13.54 8.92
C GLU A 259 15.53 14.75 9.20
N PRO A 260 15.27 15.61 8.19
CA PRO A 260 14.48 16.84 8.38
C PRO A 260 13.01 16.63 8.80
N ARG A 261 12.53 15.39 8.77
CA ARG A 261 11.18 15.00 9.19
C ARG A 261 11.15 14.25 10.51
N ASN A 262 12.25 14.16 11.24
CA ASN A 262 12.31 13.48 12.54
C ASN A 262 11.59 14.31 13.62
N ALA A 263 10.32 13.95 13.90
CA ALA A 263 9.49 14.65 14.89
C ALA A 263 10.07 14.55 16.30
N MET A 264 10.71 13.43 16.68
CA MET A 264 11.30 13.20 17.98
C MET A 264 12.47 14.15 18.26
N ALA A 265 13.31 14.42 17.26
CA ALA A 265 14.42 15.36 17.39
C ALA A 265 13.92 16.80 17.62
N TYR A 266 12.89 17.24 16.88
CA TYR A 266 12.25 18.54 17.12
C TYR A 266 11.61 18.59 18.50
N SER A 267 10.88 17.56 18.92
CA SER A 267 10.23 17.50 20.23
C SER A 267 11.26 17.61 21.36
N ASN A 268 12.29 16.78 21.35
CA ASN A 268 13.34 16.77 22.38
C ASN A 268 14.11 18.10 22.42
N ARG A 269 14.46 18.67 21.24
CA ARG A 269 15.12 19.97 21.18
C ARG A 269 14.20 21.09 21.65
N GLY A 270 12.93 21.05 21.32
CA GLY A 270 11.91 22.02 21.78
C GLY A 270 11.74 22.00 23.30
N ILE A 271 11.66 20.80 23.90
CA ILE A 271 11.61 20.63 25.37
C ILE A 271 12.86 21.25 26.03
N LEU A 272 14.04 20.92 25.51
CA LEU A 272 15.29 21.47 26.06
C LEU A 272 15.35 22.99 25.94
N ARG A 273 14.97 23.55 24.78
CA ARG A 273 14.92 25.00 24.56
C ARG A 273 13.94 25.70 25.51
N ALA A 274 12.78 25.07 25.75
CA ALA A 274 11.82 25.57 26.73
C ALA A 274 12.42 25.60 28.15
N GLN A 275 13.15 24.56 28.56
CA GLN A 275 13.79 24.49 29.89
C GLN A 275 14.88 25.55 30.08
N VAL A 276 15.62 25.89 29.02
CA VAL A 276 16.67 26.95 29.12
C VAL A 276 16.14 28.36 28.87
N GLY A 277 14.82 28.51 28.64
CA GLY A 277 14.17 29.82 28.44
C GLY A 277 14.26 30.37 27.02
N ASP A 278 14.63 29.51 26.01
CA ASP A 278 14.59 29.86 24.59
C ASP A 278 13.18 29.57 24.02
N THR A 279 12.18 30.23 24.60
CA THR A 279 10.77 29.99 24.42
C THR A 279 10.33 30.11 22.96
N ASN A 280 10.85 31.12 22.22
CA ASN A 280 10.44 31.33 20.81
C ASN A 280 10.91 30.18 19.91
N ARG A 281 12.16 29.73 20.04
CA ARG A 281 12.66 28.60 19.25
C ARG A 281 12.03 27.25 19.67
N ALA A 282 11.66 27.12 20.94
CA ALA A 282 10.88 25.96 21.39
C ALA A 282 9.50 25.92 20.71
N ILE A 283 8.81 27.05 20.59
CA ILE A 283 7.54 27.16 19.85
C ILE A 283 7.71 26.81 18.37
N GLU A 284 8.83 27.22 17.75
CA GLU A 284 9.15 26.87 16.37
C GLU A 284 9.32 25.35 16.23
N ASP A 285 10.07 24.70 17.11
CA ASP A 285 10.29 23.26 17.11
C ASP A 285 8.97 22.49 17.27
N PHE A 286 8.15 22.84 18.29
CA PHE A 286 6.84 22.21 18.47
C PHE A 286 5.88 22.47 17.28
N SER A 287 6.00 23.60 16.62
CA SER A 287 5.23 23.87 15.40
C SER A 287 5.67 22.98 14.25
N ARG A 288 6.94 22.58 14.18
CA ARG A 288 7.44 21.58 13.22
C ARG A 288 6.90 20.19 13.54
N VAL A 289 6.89 19.78 14.81
CA VAL A 289 6.26 18.51 15.23
C VAL A 289 4.80 18.48 14.77
N LEU A 290 4.03 19.54 15.06
CA LEU A 290 2.61 19.61 14.68
C LEU A 290 2.36 19.72 13.16
N ALA A 291 3.34 20.20 12.40
CA ALA A 291 3.28 20.17 10.94
C ALA A 291 3.51 18.75 10.38
N LEU A 292 4.21 17.87 11.13
CA LEU A 292 4.44 16.47 10.78
C LEU A 292 3.33 15.56 11.31
N ASN A 293 2.85 15.85 12.52
CA ASN A 293 1.77 15.15 13.21
C ASN A 293 0.85 16.18 13.86
N SER A 294 -0.26 16.52 13.20
CA SER A 294 -1.21 17.54 13.66
C SER A 294 -1.95 17.15 14.95
N ASP A 295 -2.02 15.87 15.24
CA ASP A 295 -2.82 15.30 16.32
C ASP A 295 -1.99 14.99 17.57
N ASP A 296 -0.74 15.45 17.62
CA ASP A 296 0.10 15.34 18.82
C ASP A 296 -0.39 16.32 19.91
N MET A 297 -1.33 15.82 20.73
CA MET A 297 -1.97 16.60 21.80
C MET A 297 -1.00 17.03 22.88
N LEU A 298 0.05 16.26 23.13
CA LEU A 298 1.08 16.63 24.10
C LEU A 298 1.89 17.84 23.62
N THR A 299 2.33 17.82 22.37
CA THR A 299 3.01 18.95 21.75
C THR A 299 2.12 20.19 21.69
N LEU A 300 0.80 20.04 21.39
CA LEU A 300 -0.15 21.15 21.49
C LEU A 300 -0.21 21.72 22.89
N TYR A 301 -0.29 20.87 23.91
CA TYR A 301 -0.32 21.30 25.31
C TYR A 301 0.94 22.06 25.71
N TYR A 302 2.13 21.54 25.40
CA TYR A 302 3.39 22.23 25.70
C TYR A 302 3.54 23.54 24.95
N ARG A 303 3.18 23.58 23.66
CA ARG A 303 3.21 24.81 22.89
C ARG A 303 2.25 25.86 23.45
N ALA A 304 1.06 25.44 23.90
CA ALA A 304 0.11 26.33 24.55
C ALA A 304 0.66 26.95 25.85
N LEU A 305 1.39 26.17 26.66
CA LEU A 305 2.05 26.67 27.84
C LEU A 305 3.12 27.74 27.51
N LEU A 306 3.91 27.52 26.46
CA LEU A 306 4.89 28.48 25.98
C LEU A 306 4.24 29.76 25.43
N TYR A 307 3.13 29.65 24.71
CA TYR A 307 2.35 30.79 24.28
C TYR A 307 1.80 31.61 25.47
N MET A 308 1.39 30.96 26.57
CA MET A 308 1.04 31.65 27.82
C MET A 308 2.22 32.43 28.40
N GLU A 309 3.40 31.85 28.41
CA GLU A 309 4.61 32.46 28.95
C GLU A 309 4.97 33.75 28.21
N ILE A 310 4.83 33.80 26.90
CA ILE A 310 5.11 34.99 26.07
C ILE A 310 3.89 35.93 25.91
N GLY A 311 2.75 35.63 26.54
CA GLY A 311 1.54 36.46 26.47
C GLY A 311 0.71 36.34 25.20
N GLU A 312 0.97 35.33 24.36
CA GLU A 312 0.23 35.04 23.13
C GLU A 312 -1.07 34.27 23.44
N TRP A 313 -1.97 34.92 24.23
CA TRP A 313 -3.17 34.32 24.81
C TRP A 313 -4.09 33.67 23.77
N GLY A 314 -4.24 34.31 22.60
CA GLY A 314 -5.10 33.79 21.53
C GLY A 314 -4.56 32.50 20.90
N ALA A 315 -3.23 32.33 20.79
CA ALA A 315 -2.59 31.14 20.32
C ALA A 315 -2.71 30.01 21.36
N ALA A 316 -2.42 30.31 22.63
CA ALA A 316 -2.58 29.39 23.74
C ALA A 316 -4.02 28.85 23.84
N LEU A 317 -5.03 29.71 23.68
CA LEU A 317 -6.44 29.31 23.73
C LEU A 317 -6.80 28.31 22.61
N ARG A 318 -6.28 28.53 21.38
CA ARG A 318 -6.53 27.60 20.25
C ARG A 318 -5.99 26.21 20.55
N ASP A 319 -4.74 26.12 21.00
CA ASP A 319 -4.10 24.84 21.27
C ASP A 319 -4.78 24.13 22.47
N PHE A 320 -5.06 24.83 23.57
CA PHE A 320 -5.80 24.25 24.69
C PHE A 320 -7.23 23.81 24.33
N ASN A 321 -7.90 24.46 23.39
CA ASN A 321 -9.21 24.02 22.94
C ASN A 321 -9.16 22.65 22.26
N LEU A 322 -8.13 22.40 21.44
CA LEU A 322 -7.93 21.10 20.80
C LEU A 322 -7.65 20.02 21.83
N VAL A 323 -6.74 20.29 22.78
CA VAL A 323 -6.43 19.34 23.84
C VAL A 323 -7.64 19.06 24.74
N ALA A 324 -8.43 20.08 25.12
CA ALA A 324 -9.63 19.89 25.94
C ALA A 324 -10.75 19.13 25.23
N LEU A 325 -10.81 19.23 23.89
CA LEU A 325 -11.76 18.47 23.08
C LEU A 325 -11.44 16.99 23.08
N GLU A 326 -10.16 16.65 22.89
CA GLU A 326 -9.71 15.25 22.80
C GLU A 326 -9.60 14.61 24.21
N TYR A 327 -9.15 15.39 25.22
CA TYR A 327 -9.00 14.89 26.59
C TYR A 327 -9.92 15.67 27.59
N PRO A 328 -11.24 15.38 27.58
CA PRO A 328 -12.20 16.11 28.43
C PRO A 328 -12.01 15.89 29.93
N ASP A 329 -11.27 14.87 30.36
CA ASP A 329 -11.00 14.55 31.75
C ASP A 329 -9.60 15.02 32.22
N PHE A 330 -8.88 15.77 31.37
CA PHE A 330 -7.57 16.32 31.70
C PHE A 330 -7.70 17.68 32.42
N GLY A 331 -7.80 17.66 33.75
CA GLY A 331 -7.98 18.84 34.61
C GLY A 331 -7.02 20.00 34.36
N PRO A 332 -5.67 19.76 34.20
CA PRO A 332 -4.71 20.82 33.95
C PRO A 332 -4.98 21.68 32.73
N VAL A 333 -5.54 21.13 31.65
CA VAL A 333 -5.87 21.92 30.45
C VAL A 333 -6.96 22.95 30.74
N TYR A 334 -7.99 22.59 31.52
CA TYR A 334 -9.03 23.51 31.92
C TYR A 334 -8.55 24.58 32.87
N GLN A 335 -7.63 24.24 33.77
CA GLN A 335 -7.00 25.19 34.67
C GLN A 335 -6.22 26.27 33.89
N ASN A 336 -5.36 25.85 32.99
CA ASN A 336 -4.58 26.75 32.15
C ASN A 336 -5.46 27.55 31.20
N ARG A 337 -6.47 26.90 30.57
CA ARG A 337 -7.42 27.59 29.68
C ARG A 337 -8.29 28.60 30.42
N SER A 338 -8.65 28.34 31.70
CA SER A 338 -9.33 29.31 32.55
C SER A 338 -8.49 30.57 32.74
N TYR A 339 -7.19 30.41 33.04
CA TYR A 339 -6.26 31.54 33.17
C TYR A 339 -6.14 32.33 31.86
N VAL A 340 -5.98 31.65 30.73
CA VAL A 340 -5.90 32.28 29.39
C VAL A 340 -7.18 33.06 29.07
N LYS A 341 -8.37 32.52 29.35
CA LYS A 341 -9.65 33.20 29.15
C LYS A 341 -9.78 34.45 30.02
N GLN A 342 -9.32 34.39 31.28
CA GLN A 342 -9.28 35.54 32.16
C GLN A 342 -8.40 36.66 31.57
N MET A 343 -7.21 36.32 31.06
CA MET A 343 -6.33 37.29 30.41
C MET A 343 -6.90 37.89 29.14
N LEU A 344 -7.81 37.19 28.47
CA LEU A 344 -8.57 37.66 27.29
C LEU A 344 -9.87 38.44 27.65
N GLY A 345 -10.23 38.53 28.94
CA GLY A 345 -11.43 39.20 29.40
C GLY A 345 -12.71 38.33 29.32
N ASP A 346 -12.60 37.04 29.08
CA ASP A 346 -13.71 36.08 29.14
C ASP A 346 -13.83 35.49 30.56
N ASP A 347 -14.29 36.33 31.51
CA ASP A 347 -14.44 35.94 32.90
C ASP A 347 -15.47 34.82 33.10
N TYR A 348 -16.51 34.78 32.30
CA TYR A 348 -17.53 33.74 32.38
C TYR A 348 -16.99 32.38 31.92
N GLY A 349 -16.35 32.34 30.76
CA GLY A 349 -15.70 31.14 30.26
C GLY A 349 -14.56 30.65 31.16
N ALA A 350 -13.84 31.57 31.82
CA ALA A 350 -12.82 31.26 32.79
C ALA A 350 -13.40 30.54 34.02
N GLN A 351 -14.50 31.04 34.59
CA GLN A 351 -15.17 30.39 35.72
C GLN A 351 -15.70 28.99 35.41
N LEU A 352 -16.24 28.80 34.20
CA LEU A 352 -16.71 27.49 33.74
C LEU A 352 -15.56 26.48 33.65
N ASP A 353 -14.45 26.86 33.06
CA ASP A 353 -13.26 26.00 32.96
C ASP A 353 -12.67 25.69 34.33
N TYR A 354 -12.56 26.68 35.21
CA TYR A 354 -12.11 26.46 36.58
C TYR A 354 -13.01 25.48 37.35
N GLY A 355 -14.33 25.64 37.23
CA GLY A 355 -15.30 24.71 37.81
C GLY A 355 -15.15 23.29 37.28
N THR A 356 -14.85 23.14 36.00
CA THR A 356 -14.59 21.85 35.35
C THR A 356 -13.30 21.22 35.89
N ALA A 357 -12.22 21.98 35.99
CA ALA A 357 -10.96 21.51 36.54
C ALA A 357 -11.10 21.00 37.98
N VAL A 358 -11.80 21.78 38.86
CA VAL A 358 -12.10 21.39 40.26
C VAL A 358 -12.94 20.11 40.31
N LYS A 359 -13.94 19.96 39.45
CA LYS A 359 -14.80 18.77 39.38
C LYS A 359 -13.96 17.52 39.04
N ILE A 360 -13.11 17.61 38.01
CA ILE A 360 -12.21 16.52 37.60
C ILE A 360 -11.29 16.11 38.73
N GLU A 361 -10.65 17.09 39.41
CA GLU A 361 -9.76 16.81 40.51
C GLU A 361 -10.49 16.17 41.71
N MET A 362 -11.69 16.62 42.06
CA MET A 362 -12.53 15.99 43.09
C MET A 362 -12.90 14.54 42.75
N GLN A 363 -13.21 14.27 41.48
CA GLN A 363 -13.50 12.91 41.02
C GLN A 363 -12.28 11.99 41.12
N ARG A 364 -11.10 12.48 40.72
CA ARG A 364 -9.82 11.76 40.84
C ARG A 364 -9.49 11.42 42.28
N ARG A 365 -9.64 12.39 43.22
CA ARG A 365 -9.41 12.16 44.66
C ARG A 365 -10.37 11.11 45.23
N ARG A 366 -11.65 11.14 44.88
CA ARG A 366 -12.62 10.14 45.34
C ARG A 366 -12.27 8.74 44.83
N GLN A 367 -11.78 8.64 43.59
CA GLN A 367 -11.33 7.36 43.03
C GLN A 367 -10.09 6.81 43.75
N SER A 368 -9.12 7.67 44.09
CA SER A 368 -7.94 7.26 44.86
C SER A 368 -8.28 6.87 46.31
N GLU A 369 -9.14 7.63 46.98
CA GLU A 369 -9.62 7.31 48.33
C GLU A 369 -10.45 6.00 48.39
N SER A 370 -11.22 5.71 47.33
CA SER A 370 -11.95 4.43 47.23
C SER A 370 -11.04 3.25 46.91
N ALA A 371 -9.93 3.47 46.20
CA ALA A 371 -8.91 2.45 45.95
C ALA A 371 -8.09 2.16 47.24
N ASP A 372 -7.73 3.16 48.02
CA ASP A 372 -7.02 3.01 49.31
C ASP A 372 -7.92 2.41 50.40
N ALA A 373 -9.22 2.73 50.43
CA ALA A 373 -10.17 2.14 51.40
C ALA A 373 -10.45 0.64 51.09
N GLY A 374 -10.20 0.19 49.89
CA GLY A 374 -10.29 -1.24 49.50
C GLY A 374 -9.09 -2.09 49.91
N THR A 375 -7.99 -1.46 50.31
CA THR A 375 -6.71 -2.16 50.61
C THR A 375 -6.49 -2.51 52.09
N THR A 376 -7.43 -2.20 52.99
CA THR A 376 -7.28 -2.52 54.43
C THR A 376 -7.95 -3.81 54.90
N SER A 377 -8.51 -4.65 54.01
CA SER A 377 -8.95 -5.99 54.42
C SER A 377 -8.67 -7.00 53.29
N SER A 378 -7.74 -7.89 53.61
CA SER A 378 -7.30 -9.07 52.86
C SER A 378 -6.18 -8.82 51.81
N GLY A 379 -4.96 -8.84 52.36
CA GLY A 379 -3.77 -9.05 51.52
C GLY A 379 -3.78 -10.45 50.91
N ALA A 380 -3.24 -10.56 49.73
CA ALA A 380 -2.68 -11.68 49.01
C ALA A 380 -3.53 -12.46 48.01
N ASP A 381 -4.87 -12.43 48.01
CA ASP A 381 -5.62 -13.30 47.11
C ASP A 381 -6.34 -12.61 45.92
N SER A 382 -6.42 -11.29 45.89
CA SER A 382 -7.13 -10.59 44.79
C SER A 382 -6.31 -10.31 43.56
N ARG A 383 -5.00 -10.58 43.53
CA ARG A 383 -4.16 -10.49 42.34
C ARG A 383 -4.19 -11.73 41.42
N ALA A 384 -4.63 -12.88 41.97
CA ALA A 384 -4.69 -14.13 41.21
C ALA A 384 -6.00 -14.34 40.45
N ASP A 385 -7.09 -13.68 40.85
CA ASP A 385 -8.41 -13.87 40.22
C ASP A 385 -8.67 -12.93 39.02
N ASN A 386 -7.97 -11.81 38.93
CA ASN A 386 -8.03 -10.95 37.73
C ASN A 386 -7.26 -11.51 36.52
N LEU A 387 -6.45 -12.56 36.73
CA LEU A 387 -5.73 -13.27 35.66
C LEU A 387 -6.54 -14.39 35.00
N LYS A 388 -7.76 -14.70 35.49
CA LYS A 388 -8.58 -15.79 34.96
C LYS A 388 -9.83 -15.40 34.19
N SER A 389 -10.21 -14.14 34.12
CA SER A 389 -11.25 -13.68 33.22
C SER A 389 -10.64 -13.19 31.90
N GLY A 390 -10.36 -14.12 31.00
CA GLY A 390 -9.81 -13.84 29.68
C GLY A 390 -10.78 -13.08 28.78
N LYS A 391 -10.81 -11.79 28.92
CA LYS A 391 -11.09 -10.80 27.90
C LYS A 391 -10.33 -9.54 28.30
N LYS A 392 -9.03 -9.49 28.00
CA LYS A 392 -8.35 -8.21 27.83
C LYS A 392 -9.07 -7.50 26.70
N ARG A 393 -9.84 -6.47 27.03
CA ARG A 393 -10.22 -5.44 26.11
C ARG A 393 -8.89 -4.90 25.58
N LYS A 394 -8.64 -4.96 24.27
CA LYS A 394 -7.52 -4.24 23.66
C LYS A 394 -7.71 -2.77 24.07
N GLU A 395 -6.78 -2.24 24.85
CA GLU A 395 -6.72 -0.81 25.09
C GLU A 395 -6.42 -0.16 23.75
N THR A 396 -7.26 0.76 23.34
CA THR A 396 -6.98 1.58 22.15
C THR A 396 -5.84 2.57 22.51
N ARG A 397 -5.03 2.98 21.54
CA ARG A 397 -3.96 4.00 21.72
C ARG A 397 -4.46 5.19 22.51
N LYS A 398 -5.68 5.67 22.25
CA LYS A 398 -6.35 6.74 23.01
C LYS A 398 -6.56 6.42 24.50
N GLU A 399 -6.60 5.15 24.89
CA GLU A 399 -6.70 4.74 26.30
C GLU A 399 -5.34 4.65 26.98
N SER A 400 -4.27 4.25 26.28
CA SER A 400 -2.90 4.27 26.78
C SER A 400 -2.36 5.70 26.93
N ASP A 401 -2.71 6.60 26.01
CA ASP A 401 -2.31 8.01 26.02
C ASP A 401 -3.02 8.83 27.12
N LYS A 402 -4.05 8.28 27.77
CA LYS A 402 -4.72 8.92 28.93
C LYS A 402 -3.89 8.94 30.20
N ASP A 403 -2.84 8.14 30.27
CA ASP A 403 -1.92 8.17 31.42
C ASP A 403 -0.74 9.11 31.16
N ILE A 404 -1.02 10.41 31.35
CA ILE A 404 -0.03 11.50 31.18
C ILE A 404 1.21 11.34 32.07
N SER A 405 1.17 10.52 33.13
CA SER A 405 2.35 10.22 33.91
C SER A 405 3.45 9.47 33.14
N ASN A 406 3.11 8.88 31.97
CA ASN A 406 4.10 8.31 31.06
C ASN A 406 4.88 9.37 30.27
N TYR A 407 4.39 10.60 30.20
CA TYR A 407 5.01 11.71 29.47
C TYR A 407 5.99 12.57 30.29
N ASP A 408 6.19 12.27 31.55
CA ASP A 408 7.24 12.92 32.39
C ASP A 408 8.67 12.49 31.99
N LYS A 409 8.81 11.61 30.98
CA LYS A 409 10.09 11.20 30.42
C LYS A 409 10.47 12.13 29.28
N VAL A 410 11.46 12.97 29.54
CA VAL A 410 11.98 13.99 28.60
C VAL A 410 12.58 13.42 27.32
N ALA A 411 12.82 12.12 27.23
CA ALA A 411 13.39 11.50 26.03
C ALA A 411 13.08 10.00 25.98
N VAL A 412 12.58 9.56 24.85
CA VAL A 412 12.45 8.13 24.51
C VAL A 412 13.67 7.74 23.70
N LEU A 413 14.38 6.69 24.13
CA LEU A 413 15.44 6.09 23.32
C LEU A 413 14.80 5.41 22.12
N ASP A 414 15.36 5.65 20.93
CA ASP A 414 14.96 4.92 19.74
C ASP A 414 15.38 3.45 19.89
N ASP A 415 14.40 2.55 19.83
CA ASP A 415 14.64 1.12 19.86
C ASP A 415 15.18 0.68 18.50
N PHE A 416 16.43 0.18 18.46
CA PHE A 416 17.09 -0.25 17.21
C PHE A 416 16.45 -1.49 16.56
N GLY A 417 15.30 -1.92 17.06
CA GLY A 417 14.55 -3.06 16.49
C GLY A 417 13.83 -2.76 15.18
N ASN A 418 13.58 -1.49 14.87
CA ASN A 418 12.97 -1.09 13.61
C ASN A 418 14.06 -0.78 12.58
N GLU A 419 14.14 -1.55 11.52
CA GLU A 419 14.93 -1.18 10.34
C GLU A 419 14.44 0.19 9.85
N PRO A 420 15.36 1.15 9.55
CA PRO A 420 14.94 2.40 8.91
C PRO A 420 14.23 2.06 7.61
N ASP A 421 13.12 2.77 7.33
CA ASP A 421 12.49 2.74 6.02
C ASP A 421 13.60 2.87 4.97
N GLU A 422 13.79 1.85 4.14
CA GLU A 422 14.80 1.87 3.10
C GLU A 422 14.60 3.14 2.27
N GLU A 423 15.61 4.05 2.26
CA GLU A 423 15.58 5.17 1.35
C GLU A 423 15.40 4.67 -0.08
N PRO A 424 14.54 5.28 -0.88
CA PRO A 424 14.34 4.84 -2.25
C PRO A 424 15.68 4.86 -2.98
N SER A 425 16.13 3.70 -3.45
CA SER A 425 17.35 3.53 -4.23
C SER A 425 17.43 4.59 -5.33
N THR A 426 18.48 5.41 -5.31
CA THR A 426 18.74 6.44 -6.31
C THR A 426 19.21 5.87 -7.65
N ASN A 427 19.29 4.56 -7.80
CA ASN A 427 19.72 3.91 -9.03
C ASN A 427 18.60 3.97 -10.10
N PRO A 428 18.77 4.71 -11.21
CA PRO A 428 17.74 4.88 -12.22
C PRO A 428 17.44 3.60 -13.04
N LEU A 429 18.17 2.52 -12.85
CA LEU A 429 18.00 1.24 -13.55
C LEU A 429 17.31 0.15 -12.71
N ARG A 430 17.09 0.36 -11.41
CA ARG A 430 16.40 -0.57 -10.53
C ARG A 430 14.90 -0.42 -10.67
N GLY A 431 14.19 -1.50 -10.90
CA GLY A 431 12.75 -1.65 -11.18
C GLY A 431 11.86 -0.54 -10.62
N ARG A 432 11.53 0.44 -11.46
CA ARG A 432 10.85 1.68 -11.08
C ARG A 432 9.35 1.50 -10.88
N VAL A 433 8.94 0.74 -9.90
CA VAL A 433 7.56 0.72 -9.43
C VAL A 433 7.49 1.54 -8.12
N GLN A 434 7.97 2.79 -8.10
CA GLN A 434 8.11 3.52 -6.84
C GLN A 434 7.53 4.93 -6.84
N ASN A 435 6.70 5.27 -7.83
CA ASN A 435 6.17 6.63 -7.89
C ASN A 435 4.89 6.71 -7.03
N ARG A 436 5.01 7.14 -5.77
CA ARG A 436 3.88 7.39 -4.85
C ARG A 436 2.91 8.48 -5.35
N ASN A 437 3.27 9.20 -6.41
CA ASN A 437 2.50 10.32 -6.98
C ASN A 437 1.76 9.95 -8.27
N ILE A 438 1.58 8.67 -8.60
CA ILE A 438 0.80 8.28 -9.76
C ILE A 438 -0.69 8.47 -9.46
N ILE A 439 -1.39 9.16 -10.35
CA ILE A 439 -2.85 9.20 -10.35
C ILE A 439 -3.33 7.79 -10.66
N ILE A 440 -4.11 7.22 -9.75
CA ILE A 440 -4.66 5.87 -9.88
C ILE A 440 -6.03 6.00 -10.52
N GLU A 441 -6.11 5.63 -11.79
CA GLU A 441 -7.35 5.59 -12.54
C GLU A 441 -7.67 4.16 -12.97
N MET A 442 -8.96 3.84 -13.07
CA MET A 442 -9.41 2.59 -13.65
C MET A 442 -8.91 2.46 -15.09
N GLU A 443 -8.67 1.22 -15.53
CA GLU A 443 -8.45 0.94 -16.95
C GLU A 443 -9.74 1.28 -17.74
N PRO A 444 -9.62 1.94 -18.91
CA PRO A 444 -10.78 2.44 -19.61
C PRO A 444 -11.62 1.34 -20.28
N MET A 445 -12.81 1.71 -20.76
CA MET A 445 -13.72 0.83 -21.48
C MET A 445 -13.10 0.29 -22.77
N PHE A 446 -13.47 -0.93 -23.14
CA PHE A 446 -13.13 -1.51 -24.43
C PHE A 446 -14.08 -1.04 -25.51
N GLY A 447 -13.51 -0.76 -26.68
CA GLY A 447 -14.20 -0.54 -27.93
C GLY A 447 -13.50 -1.26 -29.09
N LEU A 448 -14.09 -1.20 -30.27
CA LEU A 448 -13.51 -1.73 -31.49
C LEU A 448 -12.89 -0.60 -32.32
N THR A 449 -11.66 -0.80 -32.76
CA THR A 449 -10.92 0.18 -33.57
C THR A 449 -10.06 -0.48 -34.65
N PHE A 450 -9.82 0.24 -35.74
CA PHE A 450 -8.83 -0.11 -36.75
C PHE A 450 -7.45 0.51 -36.47
N TYR A 451 -7.38 1.35 -35.41
CA TYR A 451 -6.20 2.06 -35.02
C TYR A 451 -5.96 1.90 -33.49
N PRO A 452 -5.56 0.69 -33.08
CA PRO A 452 -5.26 0.47 -31.66
C PRO A 452 -4.02 1.29 -31.25
N GLY A 453 -4.04 1.84 -30.04
CA GLY A 453 -2.90 2.52 -29.44
C GLY A 453 -1.77 1.56 -29.10
N ASP A 454 -0.54 2.07 -29.02
CA ASP A 454 0.60 1.30 -28.54
C ASP A 454 0.42 0.97 -27.05
N THR A 455 0.25 -0.31 -26.77
CA THR A 455 0.27 -0.78 -25.39
C THR A 455 1.69 -1.15 -25.01
N LEU A 456 2.21 -0.58 -23.92
CA LEU A 456 3.54 -0.88 -23.35
C LEU A 456 3.73 -2.34 -22.93
N VAL A 457 2.66 -3.12 -22.94
CA VAL A 457 2.63 -4.53 -22.60
C VAL A 457 2.22 -5.31 -23.84
N HIS A 458 2.99 -6.35 -24.19
CA HIS A 458 2.56 -7.35 -25.21
C HIS A 458 1.37 -8.11 -24.65
N ARG A 459 0.21 -7.48 -24.65
CA ARG A 459 -1.05 -8.11 -24.25
C ARG A 459 -1.42 -9.18 -25.28
N LEU A 460 -1.91 -10.30 -24.80
CA LEU A 460 -2.53 -11.30 -25.68
C LEU A 460 -3.63 -10.60 -26.49
N ARG A 461 -3.61 -10.79 -27.79
CA ARG A 461 -4.63 -10.23 -28.67
C ARG A 461 -5.97 -10.83 -28.25
N TYR A 462 -6.88 -10.03 -27.78
CA TYR A 462 -8.22 -10.48 -27.45
C TYR A 462 -8.90 -11.00 -28.72
N PHE A 463 -9.39 -12.22 -28.67
CA PHE A 463 -10.02 -12.88 -29.79
C PHE A 463 -11.53 -13.01 -29.53
N ASN A 464 -12.34 -12.53 -30.45
CA ASN A 464 -13.78 -12.72 -30.41
C ASN A 464 -14.30 -13.11 -31.80
N LEU A 465 -15.16 -14.13 -31.88
CA LEU A 465 -15.67 -14.67 -33.13
C LEU A 465 -16.51 -13.67 -33.94
N ALA A 466 -17.28 -12.80 -33.27
CA ALA A 466 -18.10 -11.79 -33.94
C ALA A 466 -17.20 -10.74 -34.63
N VAL A 467 -16.12 -10.30 -33.96
CA VAL A 467 -15.13 -9.36 -34.51
C VAL A 467 -14.39 -9.98 -35.69
N GLU A 468 -13.93 -11.22 -35.56
CA GLU A 468 -13.23 -11.93 -36.64
C GLU A 468 -14.11 -12.15 -37.86
N SER A 469 -15.41 -12.34 -37.70
CA SER A 469 -16.34 -12.50 -38.81
C SER A 469 -16.40 -11.24 -39.71
N ILE A 470 -16.28 -10.04 -39.12
CA ILE A 470 -16.23 -8.76 -39.84
C ILE A 470 -14.86 -8.56 -40.48
N ASP A 471 -13.79 -8.89 -39.77
CA ASP A 471 -12.42 -8.77 -40.28
C ASP A 471 -12.21 -9.65 -41.52
N ARG A 472 -12.78 -10.86 -41.57
CA ARG A 472 -12.76 -11.76 -42.72
C ARG A 472 -13.48 -11.19 -43.94
N GLN A 473 -14.45 -10.28 -43.76
CA GLN A 473 -15.15 -9.63 -44.89
C GLN A 473 -14.29 -8.54 -45.54
N ASN A 474 -13.14 -8.21 -44.95
CA ASN A 474 -12.14 -7.28 -45.47
C ASN A 474 -12.75 -5.93 -45.92
N VAL A 475 -13.62 -5.37 -45.08
CA VAL A 475 -14.33 -4.11 -45.36
C VAL A 475 -13.35 -2.94 -45.50
N ILE A 476 -12.29 -2.97 -44.72
CA ILE A 476 -11.13 -2.07 -44.73
C ILE A 476 -9.86 -2.92 -44.78
N ASP A 477 -8.81 -2.43 -45.44
CA ASP A 477 -7.48 -3.10 -45.50
C ASP A 477 -6.69 -2.96 -44.18
N LYS A 478 -7.38 -3.16 -43.06
CA LYS A 478 -6.83 -3.12 -41.69
C LYS A 478 -7.64 -4.07 -40.82
N SER A 479 -6.94 -4.71 -39.89
CA SER A 479 -7.59 -5.59 -38.90
C SER A 479 -8.35 -4.80 -37.85
N LEU A 480 -9.59 -5.19 -37.60
CA LEU A 480 -10.39 -4.71 -36.49
C LEU A 480 -9.85 -5.29 -35.18
N THR A 481 -9.68 -4.46 -34.19
CA THR A 481 -9.08 -4.85 -32.89
C THR A 481 -9.95 -4.37 -31.75
N ILE A 482 -10.13 -5.21 -30.73
CA ILE A 482 -10.73 -4.80 -29.47
C ILE A 482 -9.61 -4.15 -28.63
N ALA A 483 -9.79 -2.90 -28.25
CA ALA A 483 -8.82 -2.13 -27.51
C ALA A 483 -9.51 -1.15 -26.54
N ASN A 484 -8.85 -0.86 -25.45
CA ASN A 484 -9.25 0.18 -24.50
C ASN A 484 -8.43 1.48 -24.67
N ILE A 485 -7.44 1.47 -25.55
CA ILE A 485 -6.61 2.63 -25.92
C ILE A 485 -6.60 2.74 -27.43
N GLU A 486 -6.94 3.92 -27.94
CA GLU A 486 -6.86 4.26 -29.35
C GLU A 486 -5.56 5.04 -29.63
N GLN A 487 -5.05 4.93 -30.88
CA GLN A 487 -3.89 5.70 -31.31
C GLN A 487 -4.26 7.19 -31.42
N GLU A 488 -3.40 8.08 -30.94
CA GLU A 488 -3.52 9.50 -31.23
C GLU A 488 -3.31 9.74 -32.74
N VAL A 489 -4.27 10.41 -33.35
CA VAL A 489 -4.31 10.62 -34.80
C VAL A 489 -3.69 11.97 -35.12
N ASP A 490 -2.53 11.96 -35.81
CA ASP A 490 -1.94 13.15 -36.37
C ASP A 490 -2.66 13.64 -37.64
N ARG A 491 -2.27 14.81 -38.16
CA ARG A 491 -2.91 15.41 -39.33
C ARG A 491 -2.85 14.56 -40.62
N GLU A 492 -1.75 13.84 -40.81
CA GLU A 492 -1.56 13.00 -42.01
C GLU A 492 -2.42 11.75 -41.92
N SER A 493 -2.43 11.09 -40.78
CA SER A 493 -3.29 9.93 -40.49
C SER A 493 -4.77 10.31 -40.57
N ALA A 494 -5.16 11.48 -40.05
CA ALA A 494 -6.54 11.97 -40.13
C ALA A 494 -6.99 12.14 -41.60
N ALA A 495 -6.14 12.67 -42.47
CA ALA A 495 -6.47 12.84 -43.89
C ALA A 495 -6.70 11.49 -44.59
N LEU A 496 -5.90 10.47 -44.25
CA LEU A 496 -6.10 9.10 -44.80
C LEU A 496 -7.41 8.51 -44.27
N ILE A 497 -7.72 8.65 -42.99
CA ILE A 497 -8.98 8.16 -42.41
C ILE A 497 -10.18 8.85 -43.06
N PHE A 498 -10.15 10.16 -43.30
CA PHE A 498 -11.24 10.84 -44.03
C PHE A 498 -11.40 10.37 -45.48
N SER A 499 -10.31 9.99 -46.15
CA SER A 499 -10.37 9.35 -47.47
C SER A 499 -11.06 7.97 -47.43
N GLU A 500 -10.73 7.15 -46.40
CA GLU A 500 -11.36 5.85 -46.19
C GLU A 500 -12.86 6.01 -45.85
N ILE A 501 -13.22 6.98 -44.99
CA ILE A 501 -14.64 7.32 -44.70
C ILE A 501 -15.41 7.66 -45.98
N SER A 502 -14.82 8.47 -46.85
CA SER A 502 -15.42 8.86 -48.11
C SER A 502 -15.61 7.65 -49.04
N ALA A 503 -14.59 6.78 -49.12
CA ALA A 503 -14.67 5.56 -49.93
C ALA A 503 -15.77 4.59 -49.43
N LEU A 504 -15.89 4.44 -48.11
CA LEU A 504 -16.98 3.66 -47.49
C LEU A 504 -18.35 4.28 -47.80
N GLY A 505 -18.45 5.62 -47.78
CA GLY A 505 -19.68 6.33 -48.17
C GLY A 505 -20.14 6.00 -49.57
N GLU A 506 -19.25 5.89 -50.54
CA GLU A 506 -19.58 5.46 -51.90
C GLU A 506 -19.94 3.97 -51.98
N LYS A 507 -19.22 3.11 -51.23
CA LYS A 507 -19.57 1.67 -51.16
C LYS A 507 -20.97 1.45 -50.57
N ILE A 508 -21.36 2.18 -49.52
CA ILE A 508 -22.70 2.06 -48.89
C ILE A 508 -23.82 2.35 -49.90
N LYS A 509 -23.65 3.32 -50.81
CA LYS A 509 -24.66 3.66 -51.82
C LYS A 509 -24.97 2.50 -52.79
N THR A 510 -23.99 1.65 -53.07
CA THR A 510 -24.06 0.59 -54.06
C THR A 510 -24.16 -0.81 -53.48
N ALA A 511 -23.92 -0.97 -52.17
CA ALA A 511 -23.91 -2.26 -51.48
C ALA A 511 -25.33 -2.86 -51.34
N LYS A 512 -25.39 -4.19 -51.21
CA LYS A 512 -26.62 -4.90 -50.83
C LYS A 512 -26.95 -4.67 -49.35
N ASP A 513 -28.21 -4.78 -48.97
CA ASP A 513 -28.67 -4.49 -47.63
C ASP A 513 -27.98 -5.35 -46.55
N GLU A 514 -27.64 -6.62 -46.89
CA GLU A 514 -26.90 -7.54 -46.02
C GLU A 514 -25.45 -7.05 -45.68
N GLU A 515 -24.84 -6.27 -46.59
CA GLU A 515 -23.48 -5.75 -46.44
C GLU A 515 -23.47 -4.36 -45.79
N LYS A 516 -24.57 -3.61 -45.89
CA LYS A 516 -24.68 -2.22 -45.45
C LYS A 516 -24.44 -2.08 -43.94
N ALA A 517 -24.89 -3.04 -43.11
CA ALA A 517 -24.72 -2.98 -41.69
C ALA A 517 -23.23 -2.94 -41.31
N ASN A 518 -22.39 -3.81 -41.88
CA ASN A 518 -20.95 -3.85 -41.64
C ASN A 518 -20.23 -2.61 -42.20
N LEU A 519 -20.68 -2.07 -43.35
CA LEU A 519 -20.11 -0.87 -43.95
C LEU A 519 -20.40 0.38 -43.06
N HIS A 520 -21.64 0.50 -42.57
CA HIS A 520 -21.99 1.55 -41.60
C HIS A 520 -21.20 1.40 -40.31
N PHE A 521 -21.11 0.20 -39.75
CA PHE A 521 -20.28 -0.06 -38.55
C PHE A 521 -18.83 0.37 -38.77
N ALA A 522 -18.21 -0.06 -39.89
CA ALA A 522 -16.82 0.27 -40.19
C ALA A 522 -16.60 1.80 -40.33
N ARG A 523 -17.53 2.49 -41.05
CA ARG A 523 -17.45 3.95 -41.19
C ARG A 523 -17.67 4.67 -39.87
N GLY A 524 -18.62 4.21 -39.05
CA GLY A 524 -18.85 4.72 -37.70
C GLY A 524 -17.61 4.56 -36.81
N THR A 525 -16.93 3.42 -36.91
CA THR A 525 -15.66 3.17 -36.18
C THR A 525 -14.56 4.17 -36.58
N LEU A 526 -14.41 4.45 -37.89
CA LEU A 526 -13.47 5.46 -38.37
C LEU A 526 -13.85 6.88 -37.91
N TYR A 527 -15.15 7.24 -37.93
CA TYR A 527 -15.61 8.51 -37.36
C TYR A 527 -15.28 8.64 -35.85
N ASN A 528 -15.38 7.53 -35.10
CA ASN A 528 -15.05 7.50 -33.69
C ASN A 528 -13.54 7.75 -33.45
N THR A 529 -12.68 7.21 -34.29
CA THR A 529 -11.22 7.40 -34.27
C THR A 529 -10.82 8.86 -34.50
N VAL A 530 -11.53 9.59 -35.40
CA VAL A 530 -11.29 11.04 -35.61
C VAL A 530 -12.15 11.94 -34.72
N VAL A 531 -12.74 11.39 -33.65
CA VAL A 531 -13.53 12.10 -32.63
C VAL A 531 -14.77 12.82 -33.24
N ASN A 532 -15.27 12.36 -34.36
CA ASN A 532 -16.57 12.81 -34.92
C ASN A 532 -17.70 11.93 -34.37
N LEU A 533 -17.99 12.11 -33.07
CA LEU A 533 -18.87 11.23 -32.30
C LEU A 533 -20.31 11.24 -32.81
N ASN A 534 -20.82 12.37 -33.35
CA ASN A 534 -22.18 12.48 -33.90
C ASN A 534 -22.35 11.61 -35.15
N SER A 535 -21.42 11.72 -36.10
CA SER A 535 -21.48 10.90 -37.31
C SER A 535 -21.24 9.42 -37.02
N ALA A 536 -20.40 9.10 -36.02
CA ALA A 536 -20.22 7.74 -35.53
C ALA A 536 -21.55 7.15 -35.01
N MET A 537 -22.25 7.93 -34.16
CA MET A 537 -23.56 7.54 -33.60
C MET A 537 -24.62 7.30 -34.66
N GLU A 538 -24.70 8.17 -35.69
CA GLU A 538 -25.63 7.98 -36.82
C GLU A 538 -25.37 6.66 -37.53
N ASP A 539 -24.11 6.36 -37.81
CA ASP A 539 -23.71 5.12 -38.49
C ASP A 539 -23.95 3.87 -37.64
N PHE A 540 -23.64 3.90 -36.34
CA PHE A 540 -23.94 2.76 -35.47
C PHE A 540 -25.45 2.54 -35.33
N ASN A 541 -26.26 3.61 -35.22
CA ASN A 541 -27.72 3.48 -35.23
C ASN A 541 -28.21 2.82 -36.52
N LYS A 542 -27.64 3.20 -37.68
CA LYS A 542 -28.02 2.64 -38.96
C LYS A 542 -27.60 1.16 -39.11
N ALA A 543 -26.42 0.82 -38.60
CA ALA A 543 -25.95 -0.58 -38.56
C ALA A 543 -26.91 -1.46 -37.73
N ILE A 544 -27.33 -0.98 -36.57
CA ILE A 544 -28.24 -1.71 -35.66
C ILE A 544 -29.67 -1.75 -36.20
N GLU A 545 -30.11 -0.70 -36.91
CA GLU A 545 -31.42 -0.73 -37.60
C GLU A 545 -31.46 -1.82 -38.68
N LEU A 546 -30.37 -1.98 -39.44
CA LEU A 546 -30.24 -2.99 -40.48
C LEU A 546 -30.00 -4.41 -39.92
N ALA A 547 -29.25 -4.52 -38.83
CA ALA A 547 -28.93 -5.77 -38.16
C ALA A 547 -29.08 -5.60 -36.63
N PRO A 548 -30.25 -5.87 -36.05
CA PRO A 548 -30.52 -5.62 -34.64
C PRO A 548 -29.61 -6.34 -33.66
N ASP A 549 -29.04 -7.47 -34.03
CA ASP A 549 -28.16 -8.31 -33.22
C ASP A 549 -26.67 -8.11 -33.55
N HIS A 550 -26.32 -6.93 -34.11
CA HIS A 550 -24.95 -6.61 -34.51
C HIS A 550 -24.12 -6.20 -33.30
N ILE A 551 -23.56 -7.19 -32.54
CA ILE A 551 -22.76 -7.00 -31.32
C ILE A 551 -21.68 -5.91 -31.49
N PRO A 552 -20.84 -5.90 -32.56
CA PRO A 552 -19.82 -4.87 -32.73
C PRO A 552 -20.37 -3.44 -32.76
N ALA A 553 -21.53 -3.24 -33.42
CA ALA A 553 -22.15 -1.91 -33.51
C ALA A 553 -22.77 -1.49 -32.13
N LEU A 554 -23.36 -2.43 -31.40
CA LEU A 554 -23.86 -2.17 -30.03
C LEU A 554 -22.72 -1.79 -29.12
N LEU A 555 -21.60 -2.54 -29.13
CA LEU A 555 -20.42 -2.27 -28.30
C LEU A 555 -19.84 -0.89 -28.60
N ASN A 556 -19.62 -0.56 -29.88
CA ASN A 556 -19.07 0.73 -30.27
C ASN A 556 -20.07 1.88 -30.05
N ARG A 557 -21.37 1.65 -30.12
CA ARG A 557 -22.35 2.66 -29.75
C ARG A 557 -22.32 2.98 -28.28
N ALA A 558 -22.25 1.97 -27.41
CA ALA A 558 -22.08 2.13 -25.97
C ALA A 558 -20.78 2.89 -25.65
N TYR A 559 -19.66 2.48 -26.25
CA TYR A 559 -18.36 3.13 -26.11
C TYR A 559 -18.37 4.60 -26.57
N THR A 560 -19.00 4.91 -27.71
CA THR A 560 -19.13 6.27 -28.25
C THR A 560 -19.97 7.16 -27.34
N ARG A 561 -21.06 6.65 -26.78
CA ARG A 561 -21.86 7.35 -25.78
C ARG A 561 -21.02 7.69 -24.53
N TYR A 562 -20.29 6.71 -24.02
CA TYR A 562 -19.40 6.94 -22.88
C TYR A 562 -18.35 8.02 -23.18
N LYS A 563 -17.67 7.92 -24.33
CA LYS A 563 -16.70 8.91 -24.80
C LYS A 563 -17.30 10.31 -24.93
N THR A 564 -18.57 10.41 -25.38
CA THR A 564 -19.30 11.68 -25.45
C THR A 564 -19.53 12.28 -24.05
N VAL A 565 -19.96 11.47 -23.07
CA VAL A 565 -20.19 11.91 -21.70
C VAL A 565 -18.86 12.41 -21.06
N GLU A 566 -17.78 11.66 -21.24
CA GLU A 566 -16.47 12.05 -20.72
C GLU A 566 -15.92 13.33 -21.39
N THR A 567 -16.13 13.50 -22.70
CA THR A 567 -15.75 14.73 -23.42
C THR A 567 -16.52 15.94 -22.89
N ILE A 568 -17.82 15.80 -22.65
CA ILE A 568 -18.66 16.89 -22.09
C ILE A 568 -18.17 17.23 -20.67
N LYS A 569 -17.87 16.25 -19.83
CA LYS A 569 -17.34 16.49 -18.47
C LYS A 569 -15.99 17.22 -18.51
N ALA A 570 -15.09 16.83 -19.41
CA ALA A 570 -13.82 17.50 -19.57
C ALA A 570 -13.96 18.97 -19.98
N LEU A 571 -14.87 19.26 -20.93
CA LEU A 571 -15.17 20.64 -21.36
C LEU A 571 -15.83 21.48 -20.25
N GLU A 572 -16.68 20.88 -19.43
CA GLU A 572 -17.28 21.54 -18.27
C GLU A 572 -16.25 21.87 -17.17
N ALA A 573 -15.22 21.02 -17.02
CA ALA A 573 -14.13 21.23 -16.07
C ALA A 573 -13.14 22.33 -16.49
N GLU A 574 -12.98 22.60 -17.79
CA GLU A 574 -12.12 23.65 -18.35
C GLU A 574 -12.75 25.05 -18.32
N THR A 575 -14.07 25.18 -18.08
CA THR A 575 -14.71 26.51 -17.91
C THR A 575 -14.38 27.07 -16.52
N PRO A 576 -13.79 28.28 -16.41
CA PRO A 576 -13.34 28.81 -15.12
C PRO A 576 -14.52 29.32 -14.30
N VAL A 577 -15.18 28.42 -13.57
CA VAL A 577 -16.03 28.76 -12.43
C VAL A 577 -15.38 28.17 -11.18
N ASN A 578 -14.55 29.01 -10.55
CA ASN A 578 -13.91 28.83 -9.25
C ASN A 578 -12.98 27.60 -9.09
N GLN A 579 -11.68 27.89 -9.30
CA GLN A 579 -10.58 27.10 -8.77
C GLN A 579 -10.76 26.85 -7.27
N THR A 580 -11.13 25.64 -6.91
CA THR A 580 -10.72 24.93 -5.69
C THR A 580 -11.16 23.46 -5.81
N LEU A 581 -10.39 22.68 -6.53
CA LEU A 581 -10.44 21.22 -6.40
C LEU A 581 -9.16 20.78 -5.68
N GLN A 582 -9.20 20.80 -4.36
CA GLN A 582 -8.35 19.93 -3.54
C GLN A 582 -9.06 18.58 -3.43
N ILE A 583 -8.38 17.55 -3.86
CA ILE A 583 -8.76 16.14 -3.67
C ILE A 583 -8.66 15.86 -2.17
N GLY A 584 -9.80 15.63 -1.54
CA GLY A 584 -9.93 15.25 -0.14
C GLY A 584 -11.14 15.94 0.48
N VAL A 585 -12.22 15.16 0.72
CA VAL A 585 -13.46 15.52 1.43
C VAL A 585 -14.43 16.41 0.63
N THR A 586 -15.38 15.77 -0.02
CA THR A 586 -16.58 16.41 -0.60
C THR A 586 -17.49 16.97 0.49
N THR A 587 -17.42 18.27 0.73
CA THR A 587 -18.57 19.00 1.25
C THR A 587 -19.50 19.32 0.09
N VAL A 588 -20.60 18.59 0.01
CA VAL A 588 -21.71 18.91 -0.91
C VAL A 588 -22.25 20.28 -0.52
N GLN A 589 -22.08 21.29 -1.39
CA GLN A 589 -22.83 22.53 -1.28
C GLN A 589 -24.26 22.32 -1.82
N PRO A 590 -25.29 22.76 -1.07
CA PRO A 590 -26.66 22.68 -1.56
C PRO A 590 -26.88 23.76 -2.61
N GLY A 591 -26.99 23.39 -3.86
CA GLY A 591 -27.31 24.33 -4.95
C GLY A 591 -26.85 23.88 -6.35
N ALA A 592 -26.19 22.73 -6.51
CA ALA A 592 -25.85 22.19 -7.81
C ALA A 592 -27.10 21.67 -8.53
N ASN A 593 -27.31 22.14 -9.73
CA ASN A 593 -28.43 21.95 -10.65
C ASN A 593 -28.89 20.48 -10.73
N ILE A 594 -30.02 20.17 -10.10
CA ILE A 594 -30.70 18.87 -10.17
C ILE A 594 -30.95 18.42 -11.62
N GLN A 595 -31.19 19.37 -12.56
CA GLN A 595 -31.40 19.10 -13.98
C GLN A 595 -30.16 18.53 -14.72
N SER A 596 -28.92 18.76 -14.20
CA SER A 596 -27.72 18.20 -14.81
C SER A 596 -27.44 16.75 -14.37
N GLU A 597 -27.89 16.35 -13.18
CA GLU A 597 -27.76 14.98 -12.69
C GLU A 597 -28.77 14.03 -13.37
N GLU A 598 -30.04 14.45 -13.50
CA GLU A 598 -31.05 13.64 -14.18
C GLU A 598 -30.70 13.38 -15.66
N LYS A 599 -30.12 14.35 -16.37
CA LYS A 599 -29.69 14.18 -17.75
C LYS A 599 -28.47 13.24 -17.87
N ARG A 600 -27.56 13.27 -16.89
CA ARG A 600 -26.38 12.38 -16.83
C ARG A 600 -26.77 10.93 -16.57
N ILE A 601 -27.75 10.69 -15.70
CA ILE A 601 -28.29 9.35 -15.43
C ILE A 601 -28.89 8.76 -16.71
N LEU A 602 -29.64 9.53 -17.47
CA LEU A 602 -30.24 9.07 -18.73
C LEU A 602 -29.21 8.63 -19.79
N ASP A 603 -28.04 9.28 -19.82
CA ASP A 603 -26.97 8.93 -20.77
C ASP A 603 -26.32 7.59 -20.40
N TYR A 604 -26.15 7.27 -19.11
CA TYR A 604 -25.64 5.97 -18.67
C TYR A 604 -26.65 4.83 -18.87
N ASP A 605 -27.95 5.07 -18.68
CA ASP A 605 -29.01 4.09 -18.91
C ASP A 605 -28.98 3.59 -20.36
N LEU A 606 -28.79 4.48 -21.35
CA LEU A 606 -28.66 4.11 -22.75
C LEU A 606 -27.37 3.30 -23.06
N ILE A 607 -26.31 3.50 -22.29
CA ILE A 607 -25.08 2.68 -22.40
C ILE A 607 -25.34 1.28 -21.84
N ILE A 608 -25.99 1.22 -20.67
CA ILE A 608 -26.39 -0.03 -20.02
C ILE A 608 -27.30 -0.84 -20.95
N ASP A 609 -28.34 -0.22 -21.54
CA ASP A 609 -29.25 -0.88 -22.48
C ASP A 609 -28.53 -1.56 -23.66
N ASP A 610 -27.52 -0.89 -24.25
CA ASP A 610 -26.72 -1.47 -25.33
C ASP A 610 -25.91 -2.66 -24.88
N LEU A 611 -25.27 -2.55 -23.70
CA LEU A 611 -24.42 -3.60 -23.15
C LEU A 611 -25.25 -4.80 -22.66
N GLU A 612 -26.39 -4.57 -22.01
CA GLU A 612 -27.32 -5.63 -21.62
C GLU A 612 -27.93 -6.35 -22.85
N ARG A 613 -28.20 -5.62 -23.94
CA ARG A 613 -28.61 -6.22 -25.16
C ARG A 613 -27.55 -7.15 -25.74
N ILE A 614 -26.26 -6.79 -25.68
CA ILE A 614 -25.17 -7.70 -26.06
C ILE A 614 -25.23 -8.97 -25.20
N LEU A 615 -25.38 -8.84 -23.88
CA LEU A 615 -25.46 -10.00 -22.99
C LEU A 615 -26.71 -10.84 -23.16
N SER A 616 -27.81 -10.28 -23.73
CA SER A 616 -28.97 -11.06 -24.11
C SER A 616 -28.73 -11.95 -25.35
N ILE A 617 -27.75 -11.58 -26.19
CA ILE A 617 -27.36 -12.35 -27.40
C ILE A 617 -26.22 -13.31 -27.05
N GLU A 618 -25.21 -12.84 -26.34
CA GLU A 618 -24.02 -13.59 -25.93
C GLU A 618 -23.77 -13.36 -24.42
N PRO A 619 -24.34 -14.21 -23.54
CA PRO A 619 -24.31 -14.00 -22.11
C PRO A 619 -22.90 -13.95 -21.47
N ASP A 620 -21.92 -14.61 -22.07
CA ASP A 620 -20.54 -14.68 -21.57
C ASP A 620 -19.61 -13.69 -22.29
N PHE A 621 -20.16 -12.62 -22.91
CA PHE A 621 -19.35 -11.64 -23.63
C PHE A 621 -18.56 -10.77 -22.64
N GLU A 622 -17.30 -11.11 -22.42
CA GLU A 622 -16.42 -10.55 -21.41
C GLU A 622 -16.29 -9.01 -21.46
N PHE A 623 -16.30 -8.43 -22.67
CA PHE A 623 -16.14 -6.98 -22.82
C PHE A 623 -17.41 -6.20 -22.44
N ALA A 624 -18.59 -6.77 -22.63
CA ALA A 624 -19.83 -6.15 -22.16
C ALA A 624 -19.90 -6.16 -20.64
N HIS A 625 -19.57 -7.28 -20.01
CA HIS A 625 -19.47 -7.35 -18.56
C HIS A 625 -18.44 -6.37 -18.02
N TYR A 626 -17.24 -6.32 -18.59
CA TYR A 626 -16.21 -5.39 -18.17
C TYR A 626 -16.66 -3.93 -18.28
N ASN A 627 -17.25 -3.55 -19.41
CA ASN A 627 -17.75 -2.19 -19.64
C ASN A 627 -18.90 -1.82 -18.70
N LEU A 628 -19.82 -2.76 -18.40
CA LEU A 628 -20.86 -2.56 -17.39
C LEU A 628 -20.25 -2.35 -16.01
N GLY A 629 -19.22 -3.11 -15.64
CA GLY A 629 -18.49 -2.92 -14.39
C GLY A 629 -17.95 -1.49 -14.24
N ILE A 630 -17.40 -0.90 -15.31
CA ILE A 630 -16.93 0.49 -15.31
C ILE A 630 -18.12 1.45 -15.11
N ILE A 631 -19.21 1.28 -15.85
CA ILE A 631 -20.38 2.16 -15.73
C ILE A 631 -20.96 2.09 -14.31
N GLN A 632 -21.09 0.89 -13.72
CA GLN A 632 -21.56 0.71 -12.35
C GLN A 632 -20.61 1.40 -11.33
N ALA A 633 -19.30 1.28 -11.53
CA ALA A 633 -18.31 1.97 -10.67
C ALA A 633 -18.42 3.51 -10.78
N VAL A 634 -18.59 4.05 -11.99
CA VAL A 634 -18.78 5.49 -12.23
C VAL A 634 -20.08 5.97 -11.59
N MET A 635 -21.14 5.16 -11.59
CA MET A 635 -22.40 5.43 -10.89
C MET A 635 -22.32 5.18 -9.37
N ARG A 636 -21.16 4.80 -8.84
CA ARG A 636 -20.92 4.44 -7.44
C ARG A 636 -21.70 3.22 -6.95
N ASN A 637 -22.20 2.39 -7.84
CA ASN A 637 -22.73 1.06 -7.49
C ASN A 637 -21.58 0.05 -7.50
N PHE A 638 -20.78 0.06 -6.45
CA PHE A 638 -19.55 -0.76 -6.37
C PHE A 638 -19.84 -2.25 -6.30
N ASP A 639 -20.93 -2.67 -5.66
CA ASP A 639 -21.34 -4.09 -5.63
C ASP A 639 -21.66 -4.60 -7.03
N GLY A 640 -22.45 -3.86 -7.81
CA GLY A 640 -22.73 -4.18 -9.21
C GLY A 640 -21.46 -4.16 -10.08
N ALA A 641 -20.54 -3.23 -9.82
CA ALA A 641 -19.26 -3.20 -10.53
C ALA A 641 -18.44 -4.48 -10.26
N ILE A 642 -18.33 -4.92 -9.00
CA ILE A 642 -17.63 -6.15 -8.63
C ILE A 642 -18.29 -7.39 -9.27
N GLU A 643 -19.62 -7.45 -9.32
CA GLU A 643 -20.36 -8.53 -9.96
C GLU A 643 -19.99 -8.63 -11.46
N HIS A 644 -20.06 -7.52 -12.17
CA HIS A 644 -19.75 -7.47 -13.60
C HIS A 644 -18.26 -7.72 -13.90
N PHE A 645 -17.32 -7.15 -13.13
CA PHE A 645 -15.90 -7.47 -13.29
C PHE A 645 -15.63 -8.95 -13.01
N SER A 646 -16.34 -9.55 -12.06
CA SER A 646 -16.21 -10.98 -11.75
C SER A 646 -16.70 -11.82 -12.91
N ALA A 647 -17.86 -11.49 -13.52
CA ALA A 647 -18.36 -12.17 -14.71
C ALA A 647 -17.39 -12.04 -15.90
N ALA A 648 -16.75 -10.87 -16.08
CA ALA A 648 -15.72 -10.70 -17.11
C ALA A 648 -14.49 -11.58 -16.87
N ILE A 649 -14.06 -11.72 -15.61
CA ILE A 649 -12.94 -12.59 -15.19
C ILE A 649 -13.30 -14.07 -15.38
N ASP A 650 -14.52 -14.47 -15.04
CA ASP A 650 -15.00 -15.85 -15.21
C ASP A 650 -15.02 -16.24 -16.69
N ALA A 651 -15.46 -15.31 -17.58
CA ALA A 651 -15.43 -15.50 -19.03
C ALA A 651 -14.00 -15.47 -19.59
N ASN A 652 -13.14 -14.60 -19.08
CA ASN A 652 -11.75 -14.46 -19.52
C ASN A 652 -10.79 -14.20 -18.33
N PRO A 653 -10.24 -15.25 -17.72
CA PRO A 653 -9.32 -15.13 -16.58
C PRO A 653 -7.99 -14.41 -16.88
N ASP A 654 -7.64 -14.25 -18.17
CA ASP A 654 -6.43 -13.54 -18.60
C ASP A 654 -6.70 -12.02 -18.84
N MET A 655 -7.92 -11.49 -18.57
CA MET A 655 -8.27 -10.08 -18.70
C MET A 655 -7.69 -9.28 -17.52
N ALA A 656 -6.49 -8.78 -17.68
CA ALA A 656 -5.75 -8.04 -16.65
C ALA A 656 -6.50 -6.81 -16.14
N GLU A 657 -7.20 -6.12 -17.06
CA GLU A 657 -7.98 -4.91 -16.79
C GLU A 657 -9.14 -5.17 -15.82
N ALA A 658 -9.81 -6.31 -15.97
CA ALA A 658 -10.92 -6.69 -15.09
C ALA A 658 -10.42 -6.98 -13.67
N TRP A 659 -9.30 -7.68 -13.54
CA TRP A 659 -8.65 -7.89 -12.25
C TRP A 659 -8.22 -6.55 -11.61
N PHE A 660 -7.63 -5.66 -12.39
CA PHE A 660 -7.18 -4.36 -11.90
C PHE A 660 -8.35 -3.51 -11.42
N ASN A 661 -9.40 -3.36 -12.22
CA ASN A 661 -10.54 -2.53 -11.87
C ASN A 661 -11.36 -3.13 -10.72
N ARG A 662 -11.52 -4.47 -10.64
CA ARG A 662 -12.14 -5.13 -9.50
C ARG A 662 -11.32 -4.92 -8.22
N GLY A 663 -10.00 -5.04 -8.33
CA GLY A 663 -9.07 -4.78 -7.23
C GLY A 663 -9.18 -3.35 -6.71
N LEU A 664 -9.19 -2.34 -7.58
CA LEU A 664 -9.41 -0.95 -7.18
C LEU A 664 -10.78 -0.75 -6.52
N THR A 665 -11.84 -1.35 -7.09
CA THR A 665 -13.20 -1.24 -6.52
C THR A 665 -13.25 -1.83 -5.11
N ASN A 666 -12.59 -2.99 -4.87
CA ASN A 666 -12.50 -3.59 -3.54
C ASN A 666 -11.72 -2.69 -2.56
N ILE A 667 -10.62 -2.06 -2.98
CA ILE A 667 -9.88 -1.09 -2.15
C ILE A 667 -10.77 0.11 -1.78
N PHE A 668 -11.56 0.65 -2.74
CA PHE A 668 -12.51 1.73 -2.45
C PHE A 668 -13.61 1.34 -1.44
N MET A 669 -13.95 0.05 -1.35
CA MET A 669 -14.89 -0.51 -0.38
C MET A 669 -14.22 -0.96 0.92
N GLU A 670 -12.97 -0.60 1.17
CA GLU A 670 -12.16 -1.01 2.33
C GLU A 670 -11.96 -2.53 2.45
N ASN A 671 -12.15 -3.27 1.34
CA ASN A 671 -11.88 -4.70 1.24
C ASN A 671 -10.42 -4.96 0.77
N ASP A 672 -9.45 -4.37 1.46
CA ASP A 672 -8.05 -4.35 1.09
C ASP A 672 -7.45 -5.74 0.84
N SER A 673 -7.91 -6.74 1.61
CA SER A 673 -7.42 -8.11 1.48
C SER A 673 -7.73 -8.73 0.12
N VAL A 674 -8.95 -8.54 -0.36
CA VAL A 674 -9.41 -9.06 -1.68
C VAL A 674 -8.84 -8.19 -2.79
N GLY A 675 -8.89 -6.85 -2.60
CA GLY A 675 -8.41 -5.89 -3.58
C GLY A 675 -6.93 -6.07 -3.91
N THR A 676 -6.07 -6.30 -2.91
CA THR A 676 -4.63 -6.53 -3.14
C THR A 676 -4.34 -7.84 -3.85
N LEU A 677 -5.12 -8.90 -3.66
CA LEU A 677 -4.98 -10.15 -4.42
C LEU A 677 -5.36 -9.97 -5.89
N ASP A 678 -6.45 -9.26 -6.16
CA ASP A 678 -6.85 -8.92 -7.53
C ASP A 678 -5.79 -8.06 -8.23
N LEU A 679 -5.24 -7.05 -7.53
CA LEU A 679 -4.16 -6.22 -8.06
C LEU A 679 -2.87 -7.01 -8.30
N SER A 680 -2.51 -7.95 -7.40
CA SER A 680 -1.40 -8.87 -7.63
C SER A 680 -1.60 -9.67 -8.92
N LYS A 681 -2.82 -10.18 -9.13
CA LYS A 681 -3.15 -10.91 -10.36
C LYS A 681 -3.09 -10.01 -11.60
N ALA A 682 -3.58 -8.79 -11.53
CA ALA A 682 -3.46 -7.80 -12.61
C ALA A 682 -1.98 -7.50 -12.95
N GLY A 683 -1.12 -7.36 -11.93
CA GLY A 683 0.32 -7.18 -12.08
C GLY A 683 1.00 -8.37 -12.77
N GLU A 684 0.63 -9.61 -12.39
CA GLU A 684 1.09 -10.83 -13.08
C GLU A 684 0.72 -10.82 -14.56
N LEU A 685 -0.48 -10.35 -14.90
CA LEU A 685 -0.99 -10.29 -16.26
C LEU A 685 -0.48 -9.08 -17.05
N GLY A 686 0.32 -8.19 -16.44
CA GLY A 686 1.05 -7.14 -17.14
C GLY A 686 0.62 -5.70 -16.81
N ILE A 687 -0.32 -5.47 -15.92
CA ILE A 687 -0.66 -4.10 -15.43
C ILE A 687 0.22 -3.76 -14.23
N PHE A 688 1.48 -3.38 -14.51
CA PHE A 688 2.50 -3.18 -13.47
C PHE A 688 2.21 -2.02 -12.51
N LYS A 689 1.39 -1.04 -12.91
CA LYS A 689 0.91 0.01 -11.99
C LYS A 689 0.13 -0.55 -10.79
N ALA A 690 -0.36 -1.79 -10.87
CA ALA A 690 -1.02 -2.48 -9.76
C ALA A 690 -0.11 -2.61 -8.53
N TYR A 691 1.20 -2.83 -8.71
CA TYR A 691 2.15 -2.91 -7.61
C TYR A 691 2.35 -1.57 -6.89
N ASN A 692 2.16 -0.43 -7.58
CA ASN A 692 2.16 0.89 -6.92
C ASN A 692 0.94 1.06 -6.01
N VAL A 693 -0.22 0.52 -6.44
CA VAL A 693 -1.44 0.54 -5.63
C VAL A 693 -1.30 -0.37 -4.42
N ILE A 694 -0.76 -1.58 -4.61
CA ILE A 694 -0.50 -2.54 -3.52
C ILE A 694 0.43 -1.90 -2.49
N LYS A 695 1.52 -1.27 -2.91
CA LYS A 695 2.47 -0.60 -2.01
C LYS A 695 1.83 0.52 -1.18
N ARG A 696 0.81 1.20 -1.74
CA ARG A 696 0.11 2.32 -1.07
C ARG A 696 -1.00 1.86 -0.13
N TYR A 697 -1.70 0.76 -0.46
CA TYR A 697 -2.91 0.32 0.23
C TYR A 697 -2.82 -1.13 0.75
N GLY A 698 -1.79 -1.87 0.39
CA GLY A 698 -1.67 -3.30 0.68
C GLY A 698 -1.27 -3.64 2.12
N MET A 699 -0.71 -2.68 2.84
CA MET A 699 -0.65 -2.73 4.29
C MET A 699 -2.00 -2.23 4.79
N GLY A 700 -2.90 -3.13 5.16
CA GLY A 700 -4.22 -2.76 5.66
C GLY A 700 -4.11 -1.75 6.79
N VAL A 701 -5.15 -0.91 6.95
CA VAL A 701 -5.30 0.07 8.04
C VAL A 701 -5.02 -0.55 9.43
N GLY A 702 -5.15 -1.88 9.58
CA GLY A 702 -4.74 -2.62 10.77
C GLY A 702 -3.23 -2.69 11.03
N SER A 703 -2.37 -2.53 10.02
CA SER A 703 -0.92 -2.43 10.21
C SER A 703 -0.45 -0.99 10.40
N MET A 704 -1.21 0.00 9.93
CA MET A 704 -1.00 1.41 10.32
C MET A 704 -1.56 1.70 11.72
N GLU A 705 -2.67 1.05 12.14
CA GLU A 705 -3.15 1.15 13.52
C GLU A 705 -2.28 0.35 14.50
N GLU A 706 -1.60 -0.74 14.07
CA GLU A 706 -0.65 -1.48 14.90
C GLU A 706 0.78 -0.88 14.84
N ALA A 707 1.18 -0.22 13.77
CA ALA A 707 2.45 0.54 13.70
C ALA A 707 2.33 1.93 14.33
N ASP A 708 1.09 2.45 14.48
CA ASP A 708 0.79 3.64 15.26
C ASP A 708 0.41 3.30 16.71
N GLU A 709 0.27 2.01 17.10
CA GLU A 709 -0.02 1.53 18.46
C GLU A 709 1.21 0.94 19.18
N GLU A 710 2.40 0.85 18.56
CA GLU A 710 3.69 0.59 19.20
C GLU A 710 4.58 1.85 19.23
#